data_f231dcf286917ac41671af1ae14b7deb
#
_entry.id   f231dcf286917ac41671af1ae14b7deb
#
_cell.length_a   1.000
_cell.length_b   1.000
_cell.length_c   1.000
_cell.angle_alpha   90.00
_cell.angle_beta   90.00
_cell.angle_gamma   90.00
#
_symmetry.space_group_name_H-M   'P 1'
#
loop_
_entity.id
_entity.type
_entity.pdbx_description
1 polymer ?
#
loop_
_entity_poly.entity_id
_entity_poly.type
_entity_poly.pdbx_seq_one_letter_code
_entity_poly.pdbx_strand_id
1 'polypeptide(L)'
;MPLTKLQFRPGITKDTTAYTNTGGWFSMDKVRFRAGFPEKIGGGEKNYPLSFLGICRALHPWRTLISELLIGVGTNLKYYINEGGTFNDITPIRYTAAAGDAVFSATNGSSTLTVTTTADHGAVTNDFVTFSGAVSLGGNITAAVLNQEYQLTKTGDKTYTIQARTAATSIESITVDGQLSPTLVTAYSSDTGNGGSSVVGTYEINTSLDTTIIGTGWGAGAWSRGTWGSASSAIVVTDTLGLWSHDNFGEDLLLNQRNGDIFYWDRSSSTPTYARAVALSSLSGAGATDGKAPTVARQIMVSDNDRHVIAFACDPESSLGTQDPLLIRFSDQESLTTWNALPTNTAGELRIGSGSEIIQAVETRQQILVFTDSSLHVMQYLGPPFTFGLQMISEATTIRGPMAAVAVDDSVFWMGKNDFYVYDGSVKTLPCTVTDYVFSDFNLDQAEKVFAATNTSFSEIWWFYPSSSSDENDSYVVFDYDQNIWFYGTIVRTAWADREVDNYPIAASTDGYLYDHELGFDDGSTDPATAISAYIESSPIDLAEGNDFSFVRRIIPDLTFRDSTAASPVATFTLKARNFPGQSYQTTDDETVTSTALVPVQQYTNQVFVRLRGRSVALRVESSDTGVGWRLGSPRIDIRQDGAR
;
A
#
# COMPACT_ATOMS: atom_id res chain seq x y z
N MET A 1 -34.77 14.42 -37.50
CA MET A 1 -34.87 13.16 -36.74
C MET A 1 -35.03 13.50 -35.28
N PRO A 2 -35.66 12.62 -34.49
CA PRO A 2 -35.72 12.85 -33.05
C PRO A 2 -34.30 12.79 -32.45
N LEU A 3 -34.09 13.50 -31.35
CA LEU A 3 -32.87 13.44 -30.56
C LEU A 3 -32.64 12.01 -30.09
N THR A 4 -31.45 11.48 -30.34
CA THR A 4 -31.04 10.12 -29.90
C THR A 4 -30.43 10.24 -28.52
N LYS A 5 -30.93 9.47 -27.55
CA LYS A 5 -30.39 9.37 -26.20
C LYS A 5 -29.19 8.42 -26.22
N LEU A 6 -28.06 8.86 -25.72
CA LEU A 6 -26.91 8.00 -25.50
C LEU A 6 -27.06 7.30 -24.15
N GLN A 7 -27.20 5.97 -24.20
CA GLN A 7 -27.27 5.13 -23.02
C GLN A 7 -26.12 4.15 -23.07
N PHE A 8 -25.32 4.15 -22.00
CA PHE A 8 -24.16 3.31 -21.89
C PHE A 8 -24.38 2.27 -20.76
N ARG A 9 -23.84 1.09 -20.96
CA ARG A 9 -23.79 0.08 -19.92
C ARG A 9 -22.73 0.50 -18.87
N PRO A 10 -23.02 0.37 -17.56
CA PRO A 10 -22.04 0.66 -16.52
C PRO A 10 -20.87 -0.33 -16.56
N GLY A 11 -19.75 0.08 -16.00
CA GLY A 11 -18.51 -0.71 -16.00
C GLY A 11 -17.68 -0.52 -17.28
N ILE A 12 -16.43 -0.97 -17.21
CA ILE A 12 -15.48 -0.92 -18.32
C ILE A 12 -15.26 -2.33 -18.88
N THR A 13 -15.15 -2.43 -20.20
CA THR A 13 -14.80 -3.66 -20.88
C THR A 13 -13.60 -3.42 -21.79
N LYS A 14 -12.48 -4.10 -21.51
CA LYS A 14 -11.22 -4.05 -22.26
C LYS A 14 -10.89 -5.37 -22.97
N ASP A 15 -11.42 -6.49 -22.48
CA ASP A 15 -11.13 -7.84 -22.99
C ASP A 15 -11.77 -8.13 -24.36
N THR A 16 -12.44 -7.12 -24.92
CA THR A 16 -13.02 -7.16 -26.26
C THR A 16 -12.51 -5.98 -27.10
N THR A 17 -12.74 -6.01 -28.41
CA THR A 17 -12.41 -4.85 -29.24
C THR A 17 -13.31 -3.66 -28.91
N ALA A 18 -12.78 -2.45 -29.03
CA ALA A 18 -13.54 -1.24 -28.78
C ALA A 18 -14.86 -1.17 -29.59
N TYR A 19 -14.86 -1.72 -30.81
CA TYR A 19 -16.03 -1.75 -31.68
C TYR A 19 -17.08 -2.77 -31.23
N THR A 20 -16.64 -3.96 -30.79
CA THR A 20 -17.57 -5.00 -30.29
C THR A 20 -18.28 -4.57 -29.01
N ASN A 21 -17.66 -3.71 -28.20
CA ASN A 21 -18.24 -3.16 -26.97
C ASN A 21 -19.22 -2.00 -27.22
N THR A 22 -19.91 -1.96 -28.35
CA THR A 22 -20.87 -0.89 -28.68
C THR A 22 -21.86 -0.64 -27.54
N GLY A 23 -22.04 0.62 -27.14
CA GLY A 23 -22.88 1.01 -26.01
C GLY A 23 -22.26 0.74 -24.63
N GLY A 24 -20.99 0.42 -24.57
CA GLY A 24 -20.22 0.33 -23.32
C GLY A 24 -19.16 1.42 -23.19
N TRP A 25 -18.52 1.46 -22.04
CA TRP A 25 -17.36 2.29 -21.78
C TRP A 25 -16.08 1.50 -22.08
N PHE A 26 -15.05 2.15 -22.60
CA PHE A 26 -13.83 1.49 -23.06
C PHE A 26 -12.56 2.01 -22.38
N SER A 27 -12.51 3.27 -21.97
CA SER A 27 -11.34 3.85 -21.31
C SER A 27 -11.76 4.85 -20.25
N MET A 28 -11.03 4.88 -19.14
CA MET A 28 -11.27 5.84 -18.07
C MET A 28 -10.03 6.03 -17.22
N ASP A 29 -10.02 7.09 -16.43
CA ASP A 29 -9.12 7.30 -15.32
C ASP A 29 -9.80 8.18 -14.28
N LYS A 30 -9.68 7.81 -12.99
CA LYS A 30 -10.21 8.56 -11.84
C LYS A 30 -11.72 8.85 -11.93
N VAL A 31 -12.46 7.86 -12.39
CA VAL A 31 -13.93 7.86 -12.47
C VAL A 31 -14.44 6.56 -11.86
N ARG A 32 -15.57 6.61 -11.18
CA ARG A 32 -16.31 5.45 -10.67
C ARG A 32 -17.71 5.40 -11.26
N PHE A 33 -18.42 4.31 -10.95
CA PHE A 33 -19.84 4.23 -11.29
C PHE A 33 -20.68 4.31 -10.01
N ARG A 34 -21.71 5.13 -10.03
CA ARG A 34 -22.68 5.25 -8.95
C ARG A 34 -24.08 5.13 -9.50
N ALA A 35 -24.82 4.14 -9.01
CA ALA A 35 -26.15 3.82 -9.54
C ALA A 35 -26.15 3.67 -11.08
N GLY A 36 -25.10 3.06 -11.63
CA GLY A 36 -24.93 2.82 -13.06
C GLY A 36 -24.42 4.02 -13.88
N PHE A 37 -24.13 5.16 -13.26
CA PHE A 37 -23.67 6.37 -13.96
C PHE A 37 -22.24 6.75 -13.57
N PRO A 38 -21.41 7.20 -14.54
CA PRO A 38 -20.06 7.65 -14.25
C PRO A 38 -20.03 8.91 -13.37
N GLU A 39 -19.16 8.89 -12.39
CA GLU A 39 -18.90 9.99 -11.46
C GLU A 39 -17.40 10.12 -11.24
N LYS A 40 -16.86 11.34 -11.20
CA LYS A 40 -15.48 11.57 -10.83
C LYS A 40 -15.27 11.09 -9.39
N ILE A 41 -14.15 10.39 -9.12
CA ILE A 41 -13.79 9.98 -7.75
C ILE A 41 -13.52 11.20 -6.87
N GLY A 42 -13.63 11.03 -5.56
CA GLY A 42 -13.25 12.04 -4.58
C GLY A 42 -11.76 12.39 -4.64
N GLY A 43 -11.43 13.52 -4.07
CA GLY A 43 -10.06 14.00 -3.95
C GLY A 43 -9.27 13.30 -2.85
N GLY A 44 -8.03 13.74 -2.67
CA GLY A 44 -7.17 13.33 -1.59
C GLY A 44 -6.51 14.54 -0.97
N GLU A 45 -6.61 14.71 0.35
CA GLU A 45 -5.93 15.77 1.08
C GLU A 45 -4.92 15.17 2.06
N LYS A 46 -3.79 15.86 2.29
CA LYS A 46 -2.87 15.43 3.34
C LYS A 46 -3.59 15.44 4.68
N ASN A 47 -3.61 14.29 5.34
CA ASN A 47 -4.22 14.15 6.66
C ASN A 47 -3.51 15.05 7.68
N TYR A 48 -2.16 15.11 7.60
CA TYR A 48 -1.34 15.99 8.44
C TYR A 48 -0.14 16.54 7.65
N PRO A 49 0.43 17.67 8.07
CA PRO A 49 1.55 18.31 7.38
C PRO A 49 2.91 17.64 7.62
N LEU A 50 3.02 16.71 8.58
CA LEU A 50 4.25 16.00 8.90
C LEU A 50 4.36 14.72 8.08
N SER A 51 5.58 14.39 7.67
CA SER A 51 5.91 13.16 6.96
C SER A 51 6.59 12.14 7.88
N PHE A 52 6.54 10.88 7.50
CA PHE A 52 7.28 9.78 8.10
C PHE A 52 8.41 9.31 7.19
N LEU A 53 9.37 8.57 7.75
CA LEU A 53 10.51 8.04 7.00
C LEU A 53 10.25 6.62 6.48
N GLY A 54 10.64 6.38 5.23
CA GLY A 54 10.45 5.10 4.55
C GLY A 54 9.14 5.03 3.77
N ILE A 55 8.90 3.90 3.11
CA ILE A 55 7.68 3.64 2.34
C ILE A 55 6.73 2.83 3.20
N CYS A 56 5.60 3.43 3.54
CA CYS A 56 4.56 2.76 4.33
C CYS A 56 3.86 1.70 3.49
N ARG A 57 3.77 0.47 4.04
CA ARG A 57 3.05 -0.64 3.39
C ARG A 57 2.01 -1.29 4.31
N ALA A 58 1.83 -0.73 5.51
CA ALA A 58 0.85 -1.22 6.47
C ALA A 58 0.31 -0.05 7.28
N LEU A 59 -1.01 0.10 7.30
CA LEU A 59 -1.75 1.09 8.08
C LEU A 59 -2.74 0.38 8.99
N HIS A 60 -2.78 0.79 10.25
CA HIS A 60 -3.69 0.23 11.24
C HIS A 60 -4.31 1.31 12.12
N PRO A 61 -5.46 1.84 11.77
CA PRO A 61 -6.17 2.79 12.61
C PRO A 61 -6.99 2.07 13.68
N TRP A 62 -6.93 2.56 14.94
CA TRP A 62 -7.80 2.10 16.02
C TRP A 62 -8.11 3.22 17.01
N ARG A 63 -9.10 3.01 17.85
CA ARG A 63 -9.44 3.94 18.93
C ARG A 63 -9.21 3.32 20.29
N THR A 64 -8.65 4.14 21.18
CA THR A 64 -8.49 3.79 22.58
C THR A 64 -9.82 3.91 23.34
N LEU A 65 -9.88 3.38 24.57
CA LEU A 65 -11.06 3.49 25.46
C LEU A 65 -11.43 4.94 25.78
N ILE A 66 -10.49 5.87 25.66
CA ILE A 66 -10.73 7.31 25.81
C ILE A 66 -11.03 8.00 24.47
N SER A 67 -11.29 7.21 23.42
CA SER A 67 -11.65 7.66 22.06
C SER A 67 -10.55 8.42 21.31
N GLU A 68 -9.29 8.31 21.69
CA GLU A 68 -8.17 8.79 20.88
C GLU A 68 -8.01 7.93 19.63
N LEU A 69 -7.80 8.58 18.49
CA LEU A 69 -7.45 7.91 17.24
C LEU A 69 -5.94 7.73 17.17
N LEU A 70 -5.52 6.49 17.05
CA LEU A 70 -4.14 6.10 16.79
C LEU A 70 -4.06 5.42 15.43
N ILE A 71 -2.97 5.66 14.71
CA ILE A 71 -2.71 5.02 13.42
C ILE A 71 -1.31 4.42 13.46
N GLY A 72 -1.22 3.10 13.40
CA GLY A 72 0.03 2.38 13.17
C GLY A 72 0.49 2.55 11.74
N VAL A 73 1.74 2.96 11.56
CA VAL A 73 2.36 3.22 10.25
C VAL A 73 3.63 2.39 10.13
N GLY A 74 3.54 1.27 9.44
CA GLY A 74 4.65 0.35 9.21
C GLY A 74 5.38 0.64 7.90
N THR A 75 6.65 1.04 7.97
CA THR A 75 7.49 1.31 6.80
C THR A 75 8.60 0.28 6.66
N ASN A 76 9.30 0.25 5.52
CA ASN A 76 10.47 -0.59 5.35
C ASN A 76 11.64 -0.22 6.28
N LEU A 77 11.63 0.98 6.86
CA LEU A 77 12.66 1.50 7.72
C LEU A 77 12.28 1.49 9.19
N LYS A 78 11.06 1.89 9.53
CA LYS A 78 10.60 2.14 10.91
C LYS A 78 9.13 1.78 11.11
N TYR A 79 8.71 1.75 12.36
CA TYR A 79 7.30 1.66 12.73
C TYR A 79 6.91 2.83 13.63
N TYR A 80 5.85 3.54 13.24
CA TYR A 80 5.36 4.73 13.95
C TYR A 80 3.93 4.54 14.46
N ILE A 81 3.62 5.27 15.52
CA ILE A 81 2.24 5.56 15.93
C ILE A 81 1.96 7.02 15.62
N ASN A 82 1.03 7.28 14.72
CA ASN A 82 0.50 8.62 14.52
C ASN A 82 -0.57 8.91 15.57
N GLU A 83 -0.39 9.98 16.30
CA GLU A 83 -1.35 10.54 17.26
C GLU A 83 -1.48 12.03 17.02
N GLY A 84 -2.68 12.46 16.60
CA GLY A 84 -2.96 13.87 16.34
C GLY A 84 -2.01 14.55 15.34
N GLY A 85 -1.45 13.77 14.38
CA GLY A 85 -0.54 14.25 13.36
C GLY A 85 0.94 14.16 13.71
N THR A 86 1.30 13.71 14.90
CA THR A 86 2.68 13.45 15.29
C THR A 86 3.02 11.99 15.07
N PHE A 87 4.12 11.71 14.38
CA PHE A 87 4.63 10.34 14.20
C PHE A 87 5.61 10.00 15.32
N ASN A 88 5.17 9.14 16.23
CA ASN A 88 5.96 8.67 17.37
C ASN A 88 6.65 7.36 16.99
N ASP A 89 7.96 7.35 16.98
CA ASP A 89 8.78 6.19 16.61
C ASP A 89 8.77 5.14 17.72
N ILE A 90 8.15 4.00 17.45
CA ILE A 90 8.11 2.85 18.35
C ILE A 90 8.93 1.67 17.85
N THR A 91 9.77 1.86 16.82
CA THR A 91 10.62 0.81 16.25
C THR A 91 11.39 0.07 17.33
N PRO A 92 11.34 -1.26 17.40
CA PRO A 92 11.99 -2.03 18.45
C PRO A 92 13.51 -1.88 18.44
N ILE A 93 14.12 -1.97 19.61
CA ILE A 93 15.57 -2.01 19.77
C ILE A 93 16.04 -3.45 19.71
N ARG A 94 16.93 -3.76 18.78
CA ARG A 94 17.54 -5.07 18.61
C ARG A 94 18.68 -5.31 19.61
N TYR A 95 19.53 -4.29 19.79
CA TYR A 95 20.73 -4.44 20.58
C TYR A 95 21.21 -3.09 21.11
N THR A 96 21.67 -3.08 22.36
CA THR A 96 22.38 -1.94 22.95
C THR A 96 23.79 -2.37 23.31
N ALA A 97 24.78 -1.73 22.71
CA ALA A 97 26.18 -2.05 22.91
C ALA A 97 26.68 -1.66 24.32
N ALA A 98 27.74 -2.29 24.77
CA ALA A 98 28.38 -1.89 26.00
C ALA A 98 29.05 -0.49 25.87
N ALA A 99 29.18 0.24 26.97
CA ALA A 99 29.88 1.52 26.97
C ALA A 99 31.32 1.38 26.47
N GLY A 100 31.70 2.22 25.51
CA GLY A 100 33.03 2.22 24.89
C GLY A 100 33.22 1.18 23.77
N ASP A 101 32.17 0.47 23.36
CA ASP A 101 32.23 -0.43 22.21
C ASP A 101 32.47 0.30 20.89
N ALA A 102 31.85 1.46 20.69
CA ALA A 102 31.96 2.25 19.48
C ALA A 102 33.01 3.35 19.56
N VAL A 103 33.80 3.51 18.49
CA VAL A 103 34.85 4.51 18.35
C VAL A 103 34.65 5.25 17.03
N PHE A 104 34.68 6.60 17.08
CA PHE A 104 34.54 7.46 15.91
C PHE A 104 35.89 7.82 15.31
N SER A 105 35.92 7.96 13.99
CA SER A 105 37.05 8.53 13.25
C SER A 105 36.52 9.51 12.20
N ALA A 106 37.10 10.71 12.21
CA ALA A 106 36.77 11.80 11.30
C ALA A 106 37.91 12.07 10.32
N THR A 107 37.56 12.46 9.09
CA THR A 107 38.51 12.91 8.08
C THR A 107 38.29 14.41 7.85
N ASN A 108 39.37 15.20 7.94
CA ASN A 108 39.33 16.66 7.69
C ASN A 108 38.68 16.97 6.34
N GLY A 109 37.71 17.87 6.34
CA GLY A 109 36.95 18.25 5.14
C GLY A 109 35.79 17.31 4.76
N SER A 110 35.51 16.26 5.56
CA SER A 110 34.43 15.32 5.34
C SER A 110 33.34 15.43 6.41
N SER A 111 32.09 15.23 6.03
CA SER A 111 30.97 15.01 6.96
C SER A 111 30.74 13.52 7.28
N THR A 112 31.42 12.63 6.56
CA THR A 112 31.33 11.19 6.80
C THR A 112 32.24 10.81 7.96
N LEU A 113 31.67 10.20 9.00
CA LEU A 113 32.40 9.62 10.12
C LEU A 113 32.43 8.11 9.97
N THR A 114 33.58 7.51 10.23
CA THR A 114 33.69 6.05 10.35
C THR A 114 33.49 5.67 11.81
N VAL A 115 32.63 4.70 12.05
CA VAL A 115 32.42 4.09 13.35
C VAL A 115 33.02 2.68 13.33
N THR A 116 33.84 2.37 14.32
CA THR A 116 34.42 1.03 14.51
C THR A 116 33.93 0.48 15.83
N THR A 117 33.39 -0.74 15.83
CA THR A 117 32.91 -1.44 17.02
C THR A 117 33.87 -2.57 17.40
N THR A 118 33.90 -2.91 18.68
CA THR A 118 34.71 -4.02 19.20
C THR A 118 34.09 -5.37 18.82
N ALA A 119 32.78 -5.49 19.01
CA ALA A 119 31.96 -6.64 18.61
C ALA A 119 31.33 -6.42 17.22
N ASP A 120 30.87 -7.51 16.59
CA ASP A 120 30.09 -7.42 15.37
C ASP A 120 28.75 -6.72 15.67
N HIS A 121 28.47 -5.64 14.96
CA HIS A 121 27.28 -4.81 15.20
C HIS A 121 26.01 -5.43 14.63
N GLY A 122 26.10 -6.40 13.70
CA GLY A 122 24.96 -7.08 13.09
C GLY A 122 24.01 -6.19 12.27
N ALA A 123 24.38 -4.93 12.06
CA ALA A 123 23.57 -4.02 11.27
C ALA A 123 23.80 -4.18 9.77
N VAL A 124 22.78 -3.83 8.97
CA VAL A 124 22.85 -3.72 7.51
C VAL A 124 22.83 -2.26 7.08
N THR A 125 23.12 -2.00 5.82
CA THR A 125 23.02 -0.62 5.29
C THR A 125 21.56 -0.15 5.38
N ASN A 126 21.38 1.10 5.78
CA ASN A 126 20.14 1.81 6.08
C ASN A 126 19.57 1.56 7.48
N ASP A 127 20.14 0.69 8.30
CA ASP A 127 19.74 0.56 9.71
C ASP A 127 20.00 1.85 10.50
N PHE A 128 19.35 1.93 11.65
CA PHE A 128 19.46 3.09 12.54
C PHE A 128 20.22 2.74 13.81
N VAL A 129 21.03 3.71 14.26
CA VAL A 129 21.75 3.64 15.52
C VAL A 129 21.66 4.97 16.25
N THR A 130 21.29 4.94 17.52
CA THR A 130 21.32 6.10 18.42
C THR A 130 22.56 6.04 19.30
N PHE A 131 23.35 7.09 19.28
CA PHE A 131 24.51 7.18 20.18
C PHE A 131 24.21 8.01 21.41
N SER A 132 24.83 7.59 22.52
CA SER A 132 24.83 8.32 23.78
C SER A 132 26.19 8.22 24.46
N GLY A 133 26.50 9.12 25.39
CA GLY A 133 27.75 9.14 26.14
C GLY A 133 28.99 9.54 25.35
N ALA A 134 28.86 9.95 24.09
CA ALA A 134 29.98 10.44 23.28
C ALA A 134 30.40 11.83 23.69
N VAL A 135 31.73 12.09 23.68
CA VAL A 135 32.34 13.41 23.84
C VAL A 135 32.81 13.96 22.50
N SER A 136 33.03 15.26 22.41
CA SER A 136 33.49 15.92 21.18
C SER A 136 34.79 15.31 20.66
N LEU A 137 34.96 15.30 19.33
CA LEU A 137 36.21 14.91 18.67
C LEU A 137 37.28 16.02 18.72
N GLY A 138 36.95 17.21 19.18
CA GLY A 138 37.89 18.32 19.39
C GLY A 138 37.75 19.52 18.45
N GLY A 139 36.86 19.44 17.48
CA GLY A 139 36.58 20.51 16.51
C GLY A 139 35.06 20.70 16.30
N ASN A 140 34.64 20.69 15.05
CA ASN A 140 33.21 20.83 14.68
C ASN A 140 32.33 19.65 15.10
N ILE A 141 32.93 18.48 15.21
CA ILE A 141 32.19 17.29 15.62
C ILE A 141 32.06 17.30 17.15
N THR A 142 31.02 17.98 17.61
CA THR A 142 30.71 18.14 19.04
C THR A 142 30.00 16.93 19.63
N ALA A 143 29.88 16.87 20.95
CA ALA A 143 29.10 15.84 21.65
C ALA A 143 27.62 15.84 21.21
N ALA A 144 27.04 17.03 20.95
CA ALA A 144 25.67 17.14 20.48
C ALA A 144 25.49 16.58 19.05
N VAL A 145 26.52 16.75 18.19
CA VAL A 145 26.54 16.14 16.86
C VAL A 145 26.60 14.61 16.96
N LEU A 146 27.32 14.04 17.93
CA LEU A 146 27.49 12.60 18.03
C LEU A 146 26.32 11.90 18.74
N ASN A 147 25.76 12.51 19.80
CA ASN A 147 24.74 11.89 20.64
C ASN A 147 23.33 12.10 20.07
N GLN A 148 23.05 11.46 18.93
CA GLN A 148 21.74 11.46 18.26
C GLN A 148 21.58 10.20 17.41
N GLU A 149 20.44 10.04 16.78
CA GLU A 149 20.16 8.95 15.86
C GLU A 149 20.79 9.18 14.50
N TYR A 150 21.32 8.11 13.91
CA TYR A 150 21.92 8.10 12.58
C TYR A 150 21.49 6.89 11.77
N GLN A 151 21.17 7.10 10.51
CA GLN A 151 21.13 6.04 9.52
C GLN A 151 22.57 5.69 9.13
N LEU A 152 22.90 4.41 9.11
CA LEU A 152 24.25 3.93 8.86
C LEU A 152 24.41 3.27 7.48
N THR A 153 25.65 3.32 6.97
CA THR A 153 26.06 2.55 5.79
C THR A 153 27.11 1.52 6.21
N LYS A 154 26.77 0.24 6.13
CA LYS A 154 27.68 -0.86 6.50
C LYS A 154 28.90 -0.89 5.58
N THR A 155 30.09 -0.96 6.15
CA THR A 155 31.37 -1.14 5.43
C THR A 155 32.08 -2.43 5.80
N GLY A 156 31.71 -3.06 6.92
CA GLY A 156 32.23 -4.33 7.40
C GLY A 156 31.45 -4.82 8.61
N ASP A 157 31.75 -5.98 9.15
CA ASP A 157 30.99 -6.53 10.29
C ASP A 157 31.20 -5.74 11.59
N LYS A 158 32.33 -5.01 11.68
CA LYS A 158 32.67 -4.14 12.81
C LYS A 158 32.85 -2.68 12.42
N THR A 159 32.45 -2.31 11.19
CA THR A 159 32.66 -0.95 10.70
C THR A 159 31.49 -0.49 9.86
N TYR A 160 31.10 0.76 10.04
CA TYR A 160 30.11 1.44 9.21
C TYR A 160 30.41 2.95 9.18
N THR A 161 29.72 3.66 8.30
CA THR A 161 29.81 5.12 8.21
C THR A 161 28.47 5.76 8.53
N ILE A 162 28.53 6.99 9.08
CA ILE A 162 27.40 7.86 9.33
C ILE A 162 27.69 9.25 8.77
N GLN A 163 26.66 10.04 8.51
CA GLN A 163 26.78 11.43 8.06
C GLN A 163 26.58 12.37 9.25
N ALA A 164 27.66 13.01 9.70
CA ALA A 164 27.58 13.98 10.79
C ALA A 164 26.67 15.16 10.42
N ARG A 165 25.72 15.48 11.30
CA ARG A 165 24.70 16.52 11.12
C ARG A 165 24.62 17.40 12.36
N THR A 166 24.15 18.64 12.21
CA THR A 166 23.74 19.43 13.38
C THR A 166 22.69 18.64 14.17
N ALA A 167 22.65 18.85 15.50
CA ALA A 167 21.66 18.18 16.32
C ALA A 167 20.28 18.32 15.66
N ALA A 168 19.83 17.23 15.08
CA ALA A 168 18.52 17.19 14.46
C ALA A 168 17.49 17.12 15.58
N THR A 169 16.56 17.97 15.58
CA THR A 169 15.19 17.56 15.74
C THR A 169 14.99 16.45 14.73
N SER A 170 14.67 15.26 15.17
CA SER A 170 14.44 14.03 14.44
C SER A 170 14.48 14.10 12.89
N ILE A 171 14.94 13.05 12.22
CA ILE A 171 14.87 12.87 10.76
C ILE A 171 13.44 13.09 10.21
N GLU A 172 12.43 13.02 11.08
CA GLU A 172 11.01 13.33 10.89
C GLU A 172 10.69 14.76 10.45
N SER A 173 11.65 15.68 10.47
CA SER A 173 11.47 17.09 10.08
C SER A 173 11.98 17.41 8.68
N ILE A 174 11.88 16.53 7.72
CA ILE A 174 11.98 16.90 6.31
C ILE A 174 10.62 17.47 5.90
N THR A 175 10.37 18.71 6.28
CA THR A 175 9.27 19.45 5.68
C THR A 175 9.63 19.78 4.24
N VAL A 176 8.74 19.51 3.32
CA VAL A 176 8.84 19.83 1.89
C VAL A 176 8.99 21.34 1.66
N ASP A 177 8.73 22.18 2.65
CA ASP A 177 8.80 23.64 2.61
C ASP A 177 10.16 24.25 2.96
N GLY A 178 11.27 23.51 2.86
CA GLY A 178 12.61 24.09 2.87
C GLY A 178 13.12 24.60 4.21
N GLN A 179 12.52 24.22 5.32
CA GLN A 179 13.03 24.55 6.65
C GLN A 179 13.44 23.29 7.43
N LEU A 180 14.75 23.24 7.70
CA LEU A 180 15.44 22.33 8.61
C LEU A 180 15.70 20.90 8.11
N SER A 181 16.27 20.74 6.91
CA SER A 181 17.19 19.62 6.72
C SER A 181 18.36 19.79 7.72
N PRO A 182 18.67 18.77 8.55
CA PRO A 182 19.83 18.86 9.43
C PRO A 182 21.06 19.13 8.57
N THR A 183 21.75 20.24 8.84
CA THR A 183 22.90 20.65 8.04
C THR A 183 24.05 19.69 8.30
N LEU A 184 24.68 19.20 7.23
CA LEU A 184 25.89 18.39 7.34
C LEU A 184 26.98 19.15 8.08
N VAL A 185 27.63 18.48 9.03
CA VAL A 185 28.75 19.04 9.79
C VAL A 185 30.06 18.46 9.26
N THR A 186 30.87 19.31 8.66
CA THR A 186 32.18 18.94 8.13
C THR A 186 33.23 18.96 9.24
N ALA A 187 33.97 17.87 9.37
CA ALA A 187 35.05 17.75 10.33
C ALA A 187 36.24 18.66 9.96
N TYR A 188 36.91 19.20 10.97
CA TYR A 188 38.15 19.96 10.84
C TYR A 188 39.37 19.12 11.22
N SER A 189 40.55 19.64 10.94
CA SER A 189 41.83 19.02 11.32
C SER A 189 42.02 18.85 12.84
N SER A 190 41.22 19.57 13.64
CA SER A 190 41.15 19.43 15.10
C SER A 190 40.26 18.29 15.60
N ASP A 191 39.40 17.74 14.75
CA ASP A 191 38.54 16.59 15.08
C ASP A 191 39.32 15.27 15.06
N THR A 192 40.24 15.12 16.01
CA THR A 192 41.17 13.99 16.16
C THR A 192 40.76 13.02 17.28
N GLY A 193 39.74 13.39 18.05
CA GLY A 193 39.19 12.54 19.11
C GLY A 193 38.47 11.33 18.58
N ASN A 194 38.13 10.40 19.48
CA ASN A 194 37.46 9.14 19.16
C ASN A 194 36.06 8.99 19.78
N GLY A 195 35.55 10.04 20.41
CA GLY A 195 34.23 10.03 21.09
C GLY A 195 34.30 9.63 22.56
N GLY A 196 35.46 9.18 23.07
CA GLY A 196 35.63 8.78 24.48
C GLY A 196 35.32 7.30 24.76
N SER A 197 35.41 6.92 26.04
CA SER A 197 35.27 5.55 26.49
C SER A 197 33.86 5.18 26.99
N SER A 198 32.91 6.10 26.87
CA SER A 198 31.54 5.93 27.38
C SER A 198 30.49 5.88 26.26
N VAL A 199 30.92 5.78 25.02
CA VAL A 199 30.01 5.74 23.85
C VAL A 199 29.19 4.47 23.90
N VAL A 200 27.87 4.61 23.86
CA VAL A 200 26.90 3.53 23.73
C VAL A 200 26.17 3.69 22.41
N GLY A 201 26.17 2.65 21.60
CA GLY A 201 25.33 2.53 20.40
C GLY A 201 24.10 1.69 20.68
N THR A 202 22.91 2.23 20.43
CA THR A 202 21.64 1.52 20.53
C THR A 202 21.12 1.32 19.11
N TYR A 203 21.06 0.07 18.67
CA TYR A 203 20.68 -0.32 17.32
C TYR A 203 19.22 -0.75 17.27
N GLU A 204 18.47 -0.20 16.33
CA GLU A 204 17.12 -0.66 16.02
C GLU A 204 17.13 -2.01 15.31
N ILE A 205 15.97 -2.63 15.14
CA ILE A 205 15.83 -3.83 14.31
C ILE A 205 16.32 -3.54 12.88
N ASN A 206 16.77 -4.60 12.20
CA ASN A 206 17.24 -4.45 10.84
C ASN A 206 16.12 -3.95 9.92
N THR A 207 16.46 -3.00 9.06
CA THR A 207 15.57 -2.53 8.00
C THR A 207 15.38 -3.58 6.92
N SER A 208 14.25 -3.50 6.25
CA SER A 208 13.90 -4.36 5.12
C SER A 208 13.97 -3.60 3.80
N LEU A 209 13.79 -4.31 2.70
CA LEU A 209 13.84 -3.72 1.37
C LEU A 209 12.56 -2.91 1.08
N ASP A 210 12.71 -1.86 0.31
CA ASP A 210 11.61 -1.12 -0.32
C ASP A 210 11.18 -1.73 -1.67
N THR A 211 12.04 -2.55 -2.27
CA THR A 211 11.83 -3.16 -3.59
C THR A 211 12.14 -4.64 -3.52
N THR A 212 11.28 -5.47 -4.07
CA THR A 212 11.50 -6.93 -4.12
C THR A 212 12.67 -7.26 -5.02
N ILE A 213 13.61 -8.07 -4.52
CA ILE A 213 14.73 -8.60 -5.30
C ILE A 213 14.42 -10.03 -5.68
N ILE A 214 14.23 -10.27 -6.99
CA ILE A 214 13.91 -11.60 -7.49
C ILE A 214 15.13 -12.47 -7.61
N GLY A 215 14.98 -13.71 -7.16
CA GLY A 215 15.87 -14.83 -7.41
C GLY A 215 16.94 -15.04 -6.36
N THR A 216 17.29 -16.31 -6.22
CA THR A 216 18.46 -16.79 -5.46
C THR A 216 19.45 -17.36 -6.45
N GLY A 217 20.62 -16.76 -6.62
CA GLY A 217 21.64 -17.28 -7.53
C GLY A 217 22.56 -16.23 -8.16
N TRP A 218 23.35 -16.66 -9.12
CA TRP A 218 24.27 -15.82 -9.87
C TRP A 218 23.51 -14.81 -10.74
N GLY A 219 23.49 -13.56 -10.33
CA GLY A 219 22.79 -12.48 -11.05
C GLY A 219 21.52 -11.98 -10.37
N ALA A 220 21.12 -12.53 -9.23
CA ALA A 220 20.03 -12.03 -8.43
C ALA A 220 20.52 -10.96 -7.43
N GLY A 221 20.06 -9.73 -7.56
CA GLY A 221 20.39 -8.61 -6.70
C GLY A 221 21.80 -8.04 -6.86
N ALA A 222 22.23 -7.21 -5.91
CA ALA A 222 23.54 -6.56 -5.96
C ALA A 222 24.70 -7.56 -5.87
N TRP A 223 25.79 -7.26 -6.59
CA TRP A 223 27.05 -7.99 -6.47
C TRP A 223 27.55 -7.91 -5.02
N SER A 224 27.79 -9.06 -4.41
CA SER A 224 28.19 -9.31 -3.02
C SER A 224 27.08 -9.70 -2.03
N ARG A 225 25.95 -10.15 -2.51
CA ARG A 225 24.93 -10.78 -1.69
C ARG A 225 25.38 -12.19 -1.30
N GLY A 226 26.03 -12.32 -0.16
CA GLY A 226 26.59 -13.58 0.34
C GLY A 226 28.03 -13.87 -0.12
N THR A 227 28.65 -14.91 0.47
CA THR A 227 29.99 -15.38 0.10
C THR A 227 29.95 -16.24 -1.16
N TRP A 228 30.99 -16.17 -1.99
CA TRP A 228 31.16 -17.01 -3.16
C TRP A 228 30.98 -18.51 -2.82
N GLY A 229 30.05 -19.16 -3.50
CA GLY A 229 29.80 -20.59 -3.32
C GLY A 229 28.82 -20.98 -2.21
N SER A 230 28.21 -20.02 -1.51
CA SER A 230 27.15 -20.29 -0.54
C SER A 230 25.79 -19.97 -1.15
N ALA A 231 24.87 -20.94 -1.17
CA ALA A 231 23.46 -20.64 -1.42
C ALA A 231 22.94 -19.80 -0.23
N SER A 232 22.15 -18.75 -0.51
CA SER A 232 21.38 -18.07 0.53
C SER A 232 20.43 -19.09 1.15
N SER A 233 20.69 -19.52 2.35
CA SER A 233 19.99 -20.64 2.99
C SER A 233 18.81 -20.23 3.86
N ALA A 234 18.60 -18.93 4.09
CA ALA A 234 17.48 -18.41 4.86
C ALA A 234 16.99 -17.09 4.24
N ILE A 235 15.69 -16.95 4.09
CA ILE A 235 15.05 -15.67 3.81
C ILE A 235 15.00 -14.94 5.15
N VAL A 236 15.72 -13.82 5.24
CA VAL A 236 15.75 -12.97 6.44
C VAL A 236 15.12 -11.62 6.12
N VAL A 237 14.71 -10.89 7.15
CA VAL A 237 14.06 -9.57 7.04
C VAL A 237 14.80 -8.63 6.08
N THR A 238 16.11 -8.59 6.11
CA THR A 238 16.95 -7.72 5.29
C THR A 238 16.94 -8.04 3.80
N ASP A 239 16.41 -9.20 3.42
CA ASP A 239 16.34 -9.68 2.04
C ASP A 239 14.91 -9.70 1.48
N THR A 240 13.93 -9.25 2.28
CA THR A 240 12.51 -9.27 1.93
C THR A 240 11.93 -7.85 1.86
N LEU A 241 10.82 -7.71 1.14
CA LEU A 241 10.05 -6.48 1.12
C LEU A 241 9.58 -6.12 2.53
N GLY A 242 9.69 -4.84 2.89
CA GLY A 242 9.27 -4.29 4.19
C GLY A 242 7.78 -4.32 4.41
N LEU A 243 7.25 -5.46 4.79
CA LEU A 243 5.85 -5.65 5.12
C LEU A 243 5.67 -5.88 6.62
N TRP A 244 4.61 -5.31 7.16
CA TRP A 244 4.20 -5.49 8.54
C TRP A 244 2.83 -6.12 8.60
N SER A 245 2.64 -7.00 9.56
CA SER A 245 1.33 -7.37 10.08
C SER A 245 1.18 -6.83 11.51
N HIS A 246 -0.01 -6.41 11.86
CA HIS A 246 -0.31 -5.80 13.14
C HIS A 246 -1.74 -6.11 13.52
N ASP A 247 -2.01 -6.11 14.82
CA ASP A 247 -3.34 -6.29 15.36
C ASP A 247 -3.39 -5.82 16.82
N ASN A 248 -4.59 -5.50 17.30
CA ASN A 248 -4.78 -5.03 18.66
C ASN A 248 -5.08 -6.16 19.64
N PHE A 249 -4.43 -6.14 20.78
CA PHE A 249 -4.82 -6.92 21.95
C PHE A 249 -5.34 -5.97 23.02
N GLY A 250 -6.61 -5.60 22.92
CA GLY A 250 -7.18 -4.51 23.68
C GLY A 250 -6.80 -3.15 23.11
N GLU A 251 -6.13 -2.29 23.89
CA GLU A 251 -5.58 -1.01 23.41
C GLU A 251 -4.13 -1.12 22.93
N ASP A 252 -3.46 -2.21 23.32
CA ASP A 252 -2.08 -2.49 23.01
C ASP A 252 -1.95 -3.02 21.58
N LEU A 253 -0.76 -2.85 21.00
CA LEU A 253 -0.48 -3.24 19.63
C LEU A 253 0.53 -4.39 19.59
N LEU A 254 0.14 -5.44 18.87
CA LEU A 254 1.06 -6.44 18.39
C LEU A 254 1.51 -6.07 16.98
N LEU A 255 2.79 -6.22 16.70
CA LEU A 255 3.37 -5.96 15.38
C LEU A 255 4.42 -7.00 15.04
N ASN A 256 4.47 -7.38 13.77
CA ASN A 256 5.43 -8.34 13.25
C ASN A 256 5.95 -7.85 11.90
N GLN A 257 7.24 -7.71 11.79
CA GLN A 257 7.92 -7.52 10.52
C GLN A 257 8.00 -8.88 9.83
N ARG A 258 7.53 -8.96 8.57
CA ARG A 258 7.48 -10.23 7.83
C ARG A 258 8.82 -10.95 7.82
N ASN A 259 8.84 -12.23 8.23
CA ASN A 259 10.01 -13.06 8.49
C ASN A 259 10.91 -12.56 9.63
N GLY A 260 10.38 -11.72 10.50
CA GLY A 260 11.02 -11.21 11.71
C GLY A 260 10.30 -11.61 12.97
N ASP A 261 10.74 -11.02 14.09
CA ASP A 261 10.19 -11.26 15.42
C ASP A 261 8.79 -10.65 15.58
N ILE A 262 8.10 -11.07 16.62
CA ILE A 262 6.82 -10.51 17.05
C ILE A 262 7.11 -9.52 18.18
N PHE A 263 6.58 -8.30 18.05
CA PHE A 263 6.77 -7.24 19.02
C PHE A 263 5.45 -6.84 19.66
N TYR A 264 5.55 -6.35 20.88
CA TYR A 264 4.43 -5.84 21.67
C TYR A 264 4.70 -4.40 22.09
N TRP A 265 3.73 -3.54 21.86
CA TRP A 265 3.75 -2.15 22.28
C TRP A 265 2.60 -1.92 23.28
N ASP A 266 2.97 -1.52 24.51
CA ASP A 266 2.05 -1.25 25.60
C ASP A 266 1.61 0.22 25.56
N ARG A 267 0.34 0.47 25.30
CA ARG A 267 -0.25 1.82 25.28
C ARG A 267 -0.11 2.52 26.63
N SER A 268 -0.22 1.80 27.74
CA SER A 268 -0.18 2.38 29.08
C SER A 268 1.21 2.89 29.47
N SER A 269 2.28 2.31 28.91
CA SER A 269 3.66 2.69 29.16
C SER A 269 4.09 3.95 28.38
N SER A 270 3.28 4.42 27.45
CA SER A 270 3.67 5.42 26.46
C SER A 270 3.43 6.87 26.87
N THR A 271 2.89 7.15 28.06
CA THR A 271 2.66 8.54 28.52
C THR A 271 3.75 9.00 29.50
N PRO A 272 4.46 10.14 29.29
CA PRO A 272 4.32 11.16 28.24
C PRO A 272 5.19 10.93 26.98
N THR A 273 6.09 9.97 26.98
CA THR A 273 6.94 9.64 25.84
C THR A 273 6.66 8.23 25.37
N TYR A 274 6.47 8.05 24.07
CA TYR A 274 6.24 6.74 23.49
C TYR A 274 7.44 5.82 23.72
N ALA A 275 7.21 4.70 24.41
CA ALA A 275 8.20 3.65 24.57
C ALA A 275 8.35 2.86 23.27
N ARG A 276 9.55 2.36 23.02
CA ARG A 276 9.80 1.44 21.90
C ARG A 276 9.09 0.11 22.15
N ALA A 277 8.56 -0.51 21.07
CA ALA A 277 8.01 -1.86 21.17
C ALA A 277 9.11 -2.85 21.56
N VAL A 278 8.72 -3.90 22.26
CA VAL A 278 9.64 -4.94 22.78
C VAL A 278 9.29 -6.30 22.18
N ALA A 279 10.28 -7.16 21.99
CA ALA A 279 10.03 -8.52 21.50
C ALA A 279 9.09 -9.26 22.45
N LEU A 280 8.04 -9.87 21.93
CA LEU A 280 7.08 -10.66 22.71
C LEU A 280 7.76 -11.76 23.51
N SER A 281 8.76 -12.40 22.91
CA SER A 281 9.57 -13.45 23.54
C SER A 281 10.42 -12.95 24.72
N SER A 282 10.66 -11.64 24.85
CA SER A 282 11.48 -11.03 25.92
C SER A 282 10.66 -10.36 27.03
N LEU A 283 9.33 -10.43 26.99
CA LEU A 283 8.49 -9.88 28.04
C LEU A 283 8.83 -10.50 29.38
N SER A 284 8.96 -9.66 30.42
CA SER A 284 9.37 -10.04 31.77
C SER A 284 8.51 -9.39 32.84
N GLY A 285 8.58 -9.87 34.08
CA GLY A 285 7.78 -9.35 35.18
C GLY A 285 6.39 -9.98 35.30
N ALA A 286 5.37 -9.22 35.62
CA ALA A 286 4.00 -9.73 35.82
C ALA A 286 3.35 -10.25 34.51
N GLY A 287 3.87 -9.86 33.35
CA GLY A 287 3.46 -10.33 32.02
C GLY A 287 4.54 -11.17 31.35
N ALA A 288 5.41 -11.86 32.12
CA ALA A 288 6.48 -12.64 31.52
C ALA A 288 5.95 -13.76 30.62
N THR A 289 6.59 -13.93 29.47
CA THR A 289 6.33 -15.06 28.59
C THR A 289 6.77 -16.37 29.22
N ASP A 290 6.13 -17.48 28.84
CA ASP A 290 6.53 -18.85 29.22
C ASP A 290 7.83 -19.29 28.51
N GLY A 291 8.47 -18.42 27.74
CA GLY A 291 9.68 -18.71 26.97
C GLY A 291 9.44 -19.55 25.71
N LYS A 292 8.18 -19.67 25.29
CA LYS A 292 7.75 -20.44 24.12
C LYS A 292 7.09 -19.58 23.03
N ALA A 293 6.99 -18.27 23.24
CA ALA A 293 6.49 -17.38 22.21
C ALA A 293 7.30 -17.51 20.90
N PRO A 294 6.68 -17.48 19.73
CA PRO A 294 7.40 -17.49 18.46
C PRO A 294 8.37 -16.30 18.36
N THR A 295 9.53 -16.53 17.77
CA THR A 295 10.59 -15.54 17.57
C THR A 295 10.76 -15.17 16.11
N VAL A 296 10.05 -15.83 15.21
CA VAL A 296 9.97 -15.51 13.79
C VAL A 296 8.60 -15.88 13.25
N ALA A 297 7.97 -14.97 12.50
CA ALA A 297 6.70 -15.21 11.84
C ALA A 297 6.59 -14.42 10.53
N ARG A 298 5.71 -14.84 9.64
CA ARG A 298 5.37 -14.06 8.44
C ARG A 298 4.21 -13.11 8.65
N GLN A 299 3.25 -13.53 9.49
CA GLN A 299 2.06 -12.75 9.81
C GLN A 299 1.58 -13.10 11.20
N ILE A 300 1.05 -12.11 11.89
CA ILE A 300 0.32 -12.27 13.15
C ILE A 300 -1.11 -11.80 12.98
N MET A 301 -1.98 -12.28 13.87
CA MET A 301 -3.38 -11.92 13.95
C MET A 301 -3.87 -12.18 15.37
N VAL A 302 -4.81 -11.38 15.85
CA VAL A 302 -5.56 -11.65 17.08
C VAL A 302 -6.97 -12.07 16.67
N SER A 303 -7.37 -13.29 17.00
CA SER A 303 -8.72 -13.76 16.67
C SER A 303 -9.78 -12.94 17.41
N ASP A 304 -10.70 -12.32 16.66
CA ASP A 304 -11.76 -11.46 17.19
C ASP A 304 -12.71 -12.19 18.13
N ASN A 305 -13.03 -13.45 17.80
CA ASN A 305 -14.01 -14.23 18.54
C ASN A 305 -13.46 -14.85 19.82
N ASP A 306 -12.23 -15.31 19.77
CA ASP A 306 -11.64 -16.21 20.77
C ASP A 306 -10.46 -15.59 21.49
N ARG A 307 -9.95 -14.44 20.99
CA ARG A 307 -8.83 -13.68 21.54
C ARG A 307 -7.57 -14.52 21.74
N HIS A 308 -7.27 -15.37 20.76
CA HIS A 308 -5.96 -16.00 20.63
C HIS A 308 -5.05 -15.14 19.77
N VAL A 309 -3.79 -15.04 20.12
CA VAL A 309 -2.77 -14.51 19.22
C VAL A 309 -2.31 -15.66 18.33
N ILE A 310 -2.40 -15.48 17.02
CA ILE A 310 -2.07 -16.52 16.03
C ILE A 310 -0.88 -16.04 15.22
N ALA A 311 0.15 -16.88 15.12
CA ALA A 311 1.33 -16.65 14.32
C ALA A 311 1.37 -17.64 13.14
N PHE A 312 1.47 -17.10 11.91
CA PHE A 312 1.49 -17.87 10.67
C PHE A 312 2.90 -17.97 10.11
N ALA A 313 3.24 -19.15 9.57
CA ALA A 313 4.58 -19.47 9.06
C ALA A 313 5.66 -19.11 10.09
N CYS A 314 5.56 -19.65 11.26
CA CYS A 314 6.40 -19.35 12.42
C CYS A 314 7.34 -20.50 12.77
N ASP A 315 8.18 -20.31 13.79
CA ASP A 315 9.04 -21.33 14.34
C ASP A 315 8.28 -22.28 15.28
N PRO A 316 8.58 -23.58 15.25
CA PRO A 316 7.96 -24.56 16.15
C PRO A 316 8.44 -24.38 17.60
N GLU A 317 7.59 -24.75 18.57
CA GLU A 317 7.93 -24.71 20.00
C GLU A 317 9.22 -25.47 20.33
N SER A 318 9.49 -26.54 19.59
CA SER A 318 10.66 -27.39 19.78
C SER A 318 11.97 -26.78 19.25
N SER A 319 11.91 -25.78 18.36
CA SER A 319 13.09 -25.19 17.70
C SER A 319 12.86 -23.71 17.39
N LEU A 320 12.85 -22.90 18.45
CA LEU A 320 12.71 -21.43 18.29
C LEU A 320 13.84 -20.86 17.42
N GLY A 321 13.50 -19.87 16.59
CA GLY A 321 14.40 -19.22 15.64
C GLY A 321 14.58 -19.97 14.31
N THR A 322 13.97 -21.16 14.13
CA THR A 322 14.00 -21.89 12.85
C THR A 322 12.59 -21.92 12.26
N GLN A 323 12.32 -21.06 11.31
CA GLN A 323 10.99 -20.90 10.69
C GLN A 323 10.55 -22.16 9.94
N ASP A 324 9.32 -22.64 10.19
CA ASP A 324 8.60 -23.58 9.33
C ASP A 324 7.53 -22.78 8.53
N PRO A 325 7.68 -22.66 7.21
CA PRO A 325 6.80 -21.81 6.39
C PRO A 325 5.35 -22.28 6.31
N LEU A 326 5.01 -23.47 6.83
CA LEU A 326 3.66 -24.04 6.83
C LEU A 326 3.08 -24.22 8.25
N LEU A 327 3.80 -23.79 9.28
CA LEU A 327 3.37 -23.92 10.67
C LEU A 327 2.51 -22.73 11.10
N ILE A 328 1.45 -23.01 11.84
CA ILE A 328 0.60 -22.03 12.52
C ILE A 328 0.69 -22.34 14.01
N ARG A 329 0.96 -21.32 14.83
CA ARG A 329 0.91 -21.44 16.29
C ARG A 329 -0.07 -20.42 16.86
N PHE A 330 -0.71 -20.79 17.95
CA PHE A 330 -1.64 -19.90 18.65
C PHE A 330 -1.39 -19.95 20.14
N SER A 331 -1.54 -18.79 20.78
CA SER A 331 -1.40 -18.64 22.23
C SER A 331 -2.57 -19.29 22.98
N ASP A 332 -2.49 -19.33 24.31
CA ASP A 332 -3.66 -19.60 25.13
C ASP A 332 -4.71 -18.47 25.00
N GLN A 333 -5.96 -18.80 25.23
CA GLN A 333 -7.08 -17.85 25.12
C GLN A 333 -6.86 -16.66 26.06
N GLU A 334 -7.10 -15.45 25.55
CA GLU A 334 -6.91 -14.18 26.26
C GLU A 334 -5.50 -13.99 26.87
N SER A 335 -4.49 -14.66 26.33
CA SER A 335 -3.11 -14.58 26.80
C SER A 335 -2.13 -14.25 25.69
N LEU A 336 -1.33 -13.20 25.88
CA LEU A 336 -0.21 -12.85 25.01
C LEU A 336 1.03 -13.71 25.24
N THR A 337 1.16 -14.29 26.45
CA THR A 337 2.43 -14.77 26.97
C THR A 337 2.51 -16.28 27.13
N THR A 338 1.38 -16.99 27.00
CA THR A 338 1.30 -18.45 27.17
C THR A 338 1.22 -19.12 25.81
N TRP A 339 2.34 -19.70 25.38
CA TRP A 339 2.51 -20.36 24.07
C TRP A 339 2.88 -21.84 24.17
N ASN A 340 3.14 -22.34 25.39
CA ASN A 340 3.42 -23.74 25.63
C ASN A 340 2.15 -24.57 25.53
N ALA A 341 2.09 -25.50 24.59
CA ALA A 341 0.95 -26.39 24.39
C ALA A 341 0.85 -27.43 25.52
N LEU A 342 -0.09 -27.23 26.43
CA LEU A 342 -0.38 -28.11 27.56
C LEU A 342 -1.82 -28.67 27.49
N PRO A 343 -2.05 -29.88 28.02
CA PRO A 343 -3.43 -30.43 28.10
C PRO A 343 -4.41 -29.58 28.91
N THR A 344 -3.93 -28.58 29.66
CA THR A 344 -4.70 -27.73 30.55
C THR A 344 -4.98 -26.34 30.00
N ASN A 345 -4.42 -25.99 28.85
CA ASN A 345 -4.64 -24.70 28.19
C ASN A 345 -5.08 -24.91 26.72
N THR A 346 -5.30 -23.82 26.00
CA THR A 346 -5.76 -23.82 24.62
C THR A 346 -4.66 -23.50 23.62
N ALA A 347 -3.43 -23.23 24.08
CA ALA A 347 -2.28 -23.01 23.22
C ALA A 347 -1.95 -24.26 22.39
N GLY A 348 -1.48 -24.08 21.16
CA GLY A 348 -1.16 -25.20 20.29
C GLY A 348 -0.53 -24.81 18.97
N GLU A 349 -0.32 -25.83 18.14
CA GLU A 349 0.23 -25.67 16.81
C GLU A 349 -0.49 -26.55 15.77
N LEU A 350 -0.62 -26.05 14.56
CA LEU A 350 -1.17 -26.76 13.40
C LEU A 350 -0.21 -26.60 12.22
N ARG A 351 0.00 -27.65 11.46
CA ARG A 351 0.83 -27.60 10.27
C ARG A 351 0.02 -27.91 9.03
N ILE A 352 0.12 -27.04 8.03
CA ILE A 352 -0.51 -27.23 6.71
C ILE A 352 0.23 -28.36 5.96
N GLY A 353 -0.53 -29.25 5.34
CA GLY A 353 0.03 -30.39 4.62
C GLY A 353 0.21 -30.19 3.11
N SER A 354 -0.19 -29.04 2.56
CA SER A 354 -0.13 -28.72 1.12
C SER A 354 0.40 -27.31 0.88
N GLY A 355 1.09 -27.13 -0.24
CA GLY A 355 1.84 -25.92 -0.55
C GLY A 355 3.26 -25.96 0.00
N SER A 356 4.02 -24.91 -0.27
CA SER A 356 5.40 -24.75 0.23
C SER A 356 5.52 -23.66 1.28
N GLU A 357 4.61 -22.69 1.29
CA GLU A 357 4.64 -21.60 2.26
C GLU A 357 3.27 -20.94 2.42
N ILE A 358 2.99 -20.39 3.59
CA ILE A 358 1.83 -19.52 3.85
C ILE A 358 2.16 -18.12 3.31
N ILE A 359 1.27 -17.59 2.49
CA ILE A 359 1.41 -16.26 1.88
C ILE A 359 0.66 -15.20 2.68
N GLN A 360 -0.63 -15.45 2.98
CA GLN A 360 -1.51 -14.54 3.70
C GLN A 360 -2.55 -15.30 4.50
N ALA A 361 -2.95 -14.76 5.64
CA ALA A 361 -4.16 -15.16 6.37
C ALA A 361 -5.12 -13.97 6.45
N VAL A 362 -6.42 -14.23 6.30
CA VAL A 362 -7.47 -13.21 6.35
C VAL A 362 -8.59 -13.70 7.25
N GLU A 363 -8.95 -12.93 8.25
CA GLU A 363 -10.05 -13.23 9.15
C GLU A 363 -11.38 -12.76 8.57
N THR A 364 -12.40 -13.58 8.75
CA THR A 364 -13.82 -13.28 8.55
C THR A 364 -14.53 -13.45 9.88
N ARG A 365 -15.80 -13.10 9.97
CA ARG A 365 -16.56 -13.20 11.23
C ARG A 365 -16.57 -14.59 11.89
N GLN A 366 -16.38 -15.66 11.13
CA GLN A 366 -16.54 -17.04 11.63
C GLN A 366 -15.32 -17.93 11.42
N GLN A 367 -14.39 -17.51 10.57
CA GLN A 367 -13.28 -18.37 10.15
C GLN A 367 -12.11 -17.53 9.63
N ILE A 368 -10.93 -18.14 9.63
CA ILE A 368 -9.73 -17.56 9.08
C ILE A 368 -9.36 -18.31 7.80
N LEU A 369 -9.25 -17.59 6.70
CA LEU A 369 -8.76 -18.13 5.44
C LEU A 369 -7.25 -18.05 5.39
N VAL A 370 -6.58 -19.17 5.17
CA VAL A 370 -5.12 -19.27 5.10
C VAL A 370 -4.72 -19.66 3.67
N PHE A 371 -4.09 -18.73 2.99
CA PHE A 371 -3.60 -18.89 1.63
C PHE A 371 -2.16 -19.38 1.65
N THR A 372 -1.91 -20.46 0.91
CA THR A 372 -0.55 -20.87 0.57
C THR A 372 -0.22 -20.46 -0.86
N ASP A 373 0.98 -20.77 -1.32
CA ASP A 373 1.41 -20.55 -2.71
C ASP A 373 0.57 -21.32 -3.75
N SER A 374 -0.18 -22.35 -3.34
CA SER A 374 -0.91 -23.25 -4.23
C SER A 374 -2.28 -23.71 -3.73
N SER A 375 -2.64 -23.45 -2.48
CA SER A 375 -3.88 -23.95 -1.88
C SER A 375 -4.52 -22.95 -0.92
N LEU A 376 -5.82 -23.12 -0.68
CA LEU A 376 -6.59 -22.36 0.29
C LEU A 376 -7.12 -23.29 1.39
N HIS A 377 -6.91 -22.89 2.63
CA HIS A 377 -7.39 -23.56 3.83
C HIS A 377 -8.31 -22.65 4.62
N VAL A 378 -9.22 -23.26 5.36
CA VAL A 378 -10.05 -22.58 6.35
C VAL A 378 -9.67 -23.09 7.73
N MET A 379 -9.39 -22.19 8.63
CA MET A 379 -9.15 -22.43 10.04
C MET A 379 -10.35 -21.94 10.84
N GLN A 380 -10.90 -22.79 11.69
CA GLN A 380 -12.08 -22.50 12.51
C GLN A 380 -11.83 -22.85 13.95
N TYR A 381 -12.39 -22.05 14.86
CA TYR A 381 -12.41 -22.37 16.28
C TYR A 381 -13.40 -23.50 16.57
N LEU A 382 -12.93 -24.59 17.15
CA LEU A 382 -13.70 -25.77 17.51
C LEU A 382 -13.97 -25.86 19.03
N GLY A 383 -13.23 -25.10 19.80
CA GLY A 383 -13.22 -25.20 21.25
C GLY A 383 -12.43 -26.40 21.78
N PRO A 384 -12.21 -26.45 23.10
CA PRO A 384 -11.45 -27.51 23.73
C PRO A 384 -12.08 -28.90 23.46
N PRO A 385 -11.29 -29.95 23.23
CA PRO A 385 -9.81 -30.01 23.38
C PRO A 385 -9.00 -29.67 22.12
N PHE A 386 -9.64 -29.36 21.00
CA PHE A 386 -8.95 -29.19 19.72
C PHE A 386 -8.57 -27.73 19.40
N THR A 387 -9.15 -26.76 20.11
CA THR A 387 -8.99 -25.32 19.92
C THR A 387 -9.33 -24.89 18.50
N PHE A 388 -8.48 -25.15 17.53
CA PHE A 388 -8.70 -24.85 16.12
C PHE A 388 -8.66 -26.10 15.24
N GLY A 389 -9.51 -26.11 14.21
CA GLY A 389 -9.49 -27.10 13.13
C GLY A 389 -9.08 -26.45 11.80
N LEU A 390 -8.35 -27.18 10.98
CA LEU A 390 -7.88 -26.75 9.67
C LEU A 390 -8.46 -27.67 8.59
N GLN A 391 -9.09 -27.07 7.58
CA GLN A 391 -9.67 -27.78 6.44
C GLN A 391 -9.20 -27.16 5.13
N MET A 392 -8.72 -28.00 4.20
CA MET A 392 -8.41 -27.55 2.85
C MET A 392 -9.71 -27.38 2.04
N ILE A 393 -9.85 -26.23 1.38
CA ILE A 393 -11.01 -25.88 0.56
C ILE A 393 -10.69 -26.01 -0.93
N SER A 394 -9.46 -25.64 -1.35
CA SER A 394 -9.06 -25.70 -2.75
C SER A 394 -7.57 -26.01 -2.89
N GLU A 395 -7.24 -26.86 -3.86
CA GLU A 395 -5.85 -27.25 -4.18
C GLU A 395 -5.21 -26.40 -5.30
N ALA A 396 -6.01 -25.68 -6.08
CA ALA A 396 -5.52 -24.95 -7.27
C ALA A 396 -5.76 -23.44 -7.17
N THR A 397 -5.73 -22.93 -5.95
CA THR A 397 -5.97 -21.50 -5.69
C THR A 397 -4.64 -20.81 -5.51
N THR A 398 -4.42 -19.75 -6.27
CA THR A 398 -3.22 -18.92 -6.18
C THR A 398 -3.58 -17.53 -5.69
N ILE A 399 -2.68 -16.91 -4.94
CA ILE A 399 -2.75 -15.52 -4.53
C ILE A 399 -1.55 -14.75 -5.10
N ARG A 400 -1.74 -13.48 -5.45
CA ARG A 400 -0.71 -12.68 -6.12
C ARG A 400 0.39 -12.23 -5.16
N GLY A 401 0.05 -11.86 -3.94
CA GLY A 401 0.97 -11.33 -2.96
C GLY A 401 0.46 -11.41 -1.53
N PRO A 402 1.28 -11.02 -0.55
CA PRO A 402 0.97 -11.16 0.87
C PRO A 402 -0.19 -10.30 1.39
N MET A 403 -0.65 -9.33 0.62
CA MET A 403 -1.74 -8.43 0.99
C MET A 403 -2.81 -8.34 -0.12
N ALA A 404 -2.83 -9.31 -1.05
CA ALA A 404 -3.72 -9.27 -2.21
C ALA A 404 -5.15 -9.74 -1.93
N ALA A 405 -5.48 -10.13 -0.71
CA ALA A 405 -6.81 -10.56 -0.28
C ALA A 405 -7.38 -9.64 0.80
N VAL A 406 -8.71 -9.42 0.76
CA VAL A 406 -9.44 -8.64 1.74
C VAL A 406 -10.81 -9.28 2.03
N ALA A 407 -11.24 -9.19 3.29
CA ALA A 407 -12.56 -9.64 3.71
C ALA A 407 -13.58 -8.50 3.60
N VAL A 408 -14.77 -8.85 3.13
CA VAL A 408 -15.96 -7.99 3.19
C VAL A 408 -17.10 -8.83 3.75
N ASP A 409 -17.55 -8.50 4.94
CA ASP A 409 -18.48 -9.35 5.71
C ASP A 409 -17.96 -10.79 5.87
N ASP A 410 -18.69 -11.79 5.33
CA ASP A 410 -18.31 -13.20 5.38
C ASP A 410 -17.64 -13.70 4.08
N SER A 411 -17.37 -12.79 3.14
CA SER A 411 -16.74 -13.11 1.86
C SER A 411 -15.32 -12.58 1.80
N VAL A 412 -14.43 -13.32 1.13
CA VAL A 412 -13.06 -12.89 0.90
C VAL A 412 -12.82 -12.79 -0.60
N PHE A 413 -12.28 -11.65 -1.02
CA PHE A 413 -11.94 -11.36 -2.40
C PHE A 413 -10.43 -11.24 -2.55
N TRP A 414 -9.86 -11.79 -3.63
CA TRP A 414 -8.42 -11.69 -3.84
C TRP A 414 -8.02 -11.66 -5.31
N MET A 415 -6.87 -11.06 -5.56
CA MET A 415 -6.18 -11.13 -6.84
C MET A 415 -5.30 -12.37 -6.88
N GLY A 416 -5.57 -13.28 -7.80
CA GLY A 416 -4.72 -14.41 -8.10
C GLY A 416 -3.62 -14.07 -9.11
N LYS A 417 -2.93 -15.09 -9.64
CA LYS A 417 -1.84 -14.88 -10.61
C LYS A 417 -2.34 -14.42 -11.98
N ASN A 418 -3.55 -14.79 -12.38
CA ASN A 418 -4.11 -14.47 -13.71
C ASN A 418 -5.60 -14.09 -13.68
N ASP A 419 -6.27 -14.24 -12.53
CA ASP A 419 -7.70 -14.04 -12.36
C ASP A 419 -8.00 -13.44 -10.99
N PHE A 420 -9.23 -12.98 -10.82
CA PHE A 420 -9.79 -12.57 -9.54
C PHE A 420 -10.70 -13.66 -8.99
N TYR A 421 -10.74 -13.80 -7.68
CA TYR A 421 -11.50 -14.84 -7.01
C TYR A 421 -12.32 -14.28 -5.85
N VAL A 422 -13.36 -15.03 -5.50
CA VAL A 422 -14.16 -14.80 -4.30
C VAL A 422 -14.40 -16.12 -3.57
N TYR A 423 -14.38 -16.07 -2.26
CA TYR A 423 -14.85 -17.12 -1.36
C TYR A 423 -16.10 -16.62 -0.62
N ASP A 424 -17.19 -17.32 -0.77
CA ASP A 424 -18.49 -17.11 -0.12
C ASP A 424 -19.04 -18.43 0.47
N GLY A 425 -18.16 -19.26 1.03
CA GLY A 425 -18.42 -20.64 1.38
C GLY A 425 -17.89 -21.63 0.34
N SER A 426 -17.55 -21.15 -0.86
CA SER A 426 -16.89 -21.91 -1.92
C SER A 426 -16.01 -20.97 -2.76
N VAL A 427 -14.92 -21.50 -3.32
CA VAL A 427 -14.03 -20.72 -4.21
C VAL A 427 -14.67 -20.59 -5.58
N LYS A 428 -14.80 -19.36 -6.06
CA LYS A 428 -15.32 -19.05 -7.40
C LYS A 428 -14.38 -18.06 -8.09
N THR A 429 -14.18 -18.22 -9.39
CA THR A 429 -13.56 -17.19 -10.20
C THR A 429 -14.54 -16.02 -10.35
N LEU A 430 -14.08 -14.81 -10.10
CA LEU A 430 -14.85 -13.59 -10.25
C LEU A 430 -14.70 -13.09 -11.70
N PRO A 431 -15.76 -13.13 -12.52
CA PRO A 431 -15.65 -12.69 -13.91
C PRO A 431 -15.23 -11.23 -13.99
N CYS A 432 -14.12 -10.95 -14.66
CA CYS A 432 -13.57 -9.60 -14.82
C CYS A 432 -13.59 -9.21 -16.30
N THR A 433 -13.95 -7.98 -16.58
CA THR A 433 -14.05 -7.42 -17.94
C THR A 433 -12.80 -6.64 -18.37
N VAL A 434 -11.78 -6.63 -17.51
CA VAL A 434 -10.51 -5.93 -17.70
C VAL A 434 -9.30 -6.81 -17.34
N THR A 435 -9.48 -8.12 -17.35
CA THR A 435 -8.45 -9.11 -16.95
C THR A 435 -7.19 -8.96 -17.80
N ASP A 436 -7.32 -9.03 -19.11
CA ASP A 436 -6.19 -8.91 -20.02
C ASP A 436 -5.48 -7.56 -19.88
N TYR A 437 -6.23 -6.49 -19.66
CA TYR A 437 -5.68 -5.16 -19.48
C TYR A 437 -4.80 -5.07 -18.22
N VAL A 438 -5.27 -5.60 -17.09
CA VAL A 438 -4.54 -5.57 -15.82
C VAL A 438 -3.31 -6.46 -15.87
N PHE A 439 -3.47 -7.74 -16.27
CA PHE A 439 -2.38 -8.71 -16.18
C PHE A 439 -1.35 -8.59 -17.31
N SER A 440 -1.68 -7.93 -18.44
CA SER A 440 -0.70 -7.64 -19.50
C SER A 440 0.22 -6.47 -19.17
N ASP A 441 -0.22 -5.53 -18.33
CA ASP A 441 0.54 -4.35 -17.89
C ASP A 441 0.98 -4.47 -16.42
N PHE A 442 1.38 -5.66 -15.99
CA PHE A 442 1.72 -5.93 -14.60
C PHE A 442 3.23 -6.14 -14.44
N ASN A 443 3.84 -5.44 -13.47
CA ASN A 443 5.23 -5.69 -13.09
C ASN A 443 5.32 -6.93 -12.19
N LEU A 444 5.67 -8.07 -12.80
CA LEU A 444 5.77 -9.35 -12.09
C LEU A 444 6.88 -9.35 -11.04
N ASP A 445 7.91 -8.54 -11.23
CA ASP A 445 9.06 -8.46 -10.32
C ASP A 445 8.69 -7.81 -8.97
N GLN A 446 7.64 -6.98 -8.97
CA GLN A 446 7.14 -6.28 -7.80
C GLN A 446 5.76 -6.79 -7.34
N ALA A 447 5.41 -8.03 -7.68
CA ALA A 447 4.09 -8.60 -7.40
C ALA A 447 3.73 -8.66 -5.90
N GLU A 448 4.71 -8.75 -5.01
CA GLU A 448 4.50 -8.74 -3.56
C GLU A 448 3.97 -7.40 -3.02
N LYS A 449 4.09 -6.32 -3.79
CA LYS A 449 3.57 -4.99 -3.41
C LYS A 449 2.06 -4.84 -3.60
N VAL A 450 1.42 -5.78 -4.31
CA VAL A 450 -0.03 -5.77 -4.50
C VAL A 450 -0.74 -5.82 -3.17
N PHE A 451 -1.68 -4.91 -2.97
CA PHE A 451 -2.57 -4.99 -1.83
C PHE A 451 -4.03 -4.77 -2.24
N ALA A 452 -4.92 -5.44 -1.52
CA ALA A 452 -6.37 -5.26 -1.62
C ALA A 452 -6.84 -4.29 -0.53
N ALA A 453 -7.82 -3.47 -0.87
CA ALA A 453 -8.41 -2.48 0.01
C ALA A 453 -9.92 -2.41 -0.19
N THR A 454 -10.64 -1.99 0.83
CA THR A 454 -12.09 -1.74 0.77
C THR A 454 -12.37 -0.24 0.76
N ASN A 455 -13.43 0.15 0.08
CA ASN A 455 -14.08 1.44 0.25
C ASN A 455 -15.58 1.18 0.47
N THR A 456 -15.93 0.94 1.71
CA THR A 456 -17.29 0.52 2.12
C THR A 456 -18.34 1.58 1.81
N SER A 457 -17.96 2.86 1.70
CA SER A 457 -18.84 3.96 1.31
C SER A 457 -19.48 3.77 -0.07
N PHE A 458 -18.82 3.04 -0.94
CA PHE A 458 -19.20 2.85 -2.34
C PHE A 458 -19.35 1.37 -2.72
N SER A 459 -19.23 0.46 -1.76
CA SER A 459 -19.27 -0.99 -2.01
C SER A 459 -18.18 -1.46 -2.99
N GLU A 460 -16.97 -0.91 -2.84
CA GLU A 460 -15.85 -1.13 -3.75
C GLU A 460 -14.74 -1.94 -3.08
N ILE A 461 -14.14 -2.84 -3.87
CA ILE A 461 -12.89 -3.52 -3.54
C ILE A 461 -11.85 -3.05 -4.54
N TRP A 462 -10.76 -2.52 -4.03
CA TRP A 462 -9.65 -1.97 -4.79
C TRP A 462 -8.45 -2.91 -4.71
N TRP A 463 -7.80 -3.20 -5.84
CA TRP A 463 -6.48 -3.79 -5.87
C TRP A 463 -5.52 -2.79 -6.48
N PHE A 464 -4.55 -2.37 -5.68
CA PHE A 464 -3.45 -1.52 -6.13
C PHE A 464 -2.31 -2.43 -6.59
N TYR A 465 -1.74 -2.11 -7.74
CA TYR A 465 -0.69 -2.92 -8.33
C TYR A 465 0.32 -2.07 -9.09
N PRO A 466 1.59 -2.55 -9.25
CA PRO A 466 2.60 -1.88 -10.04
C PRO A 466 2.38 -2.18 -11.52
N SER A 467 2.32 -1.13 -12.36
CA SER A 467 2.31 -1.28 -13.82
C SER A 467 3.68 -1.77 -14.32
N SER A 468 3.74 -2.25 -15.55
CA SER A 468 5.00 -2.74 -16.18
C SER A 468 6.11 -1.68 -16.22
N SER A 469 5.78 -0.42 -16.09
CA SER A 469 6.71 0.73 -16.10
C SER A 469 7.07 1.27 -14.71
N SER A 470 6.54 0.69 -13.64
CA SER A 470 6.70 1.18 -12.27
C SER A 470 7.18 0.08 -11.33
N ASP A 471 8.06 0.45 -10.40
CA ASP A 471 8.44 -0.40 -9.28
C ASP A 471 7.51 -0.21 -8.07
N GLU A 472 6.61 0.80 -8.09
CA GLU A 472 5.63 1.07 -7.05
C GLU A 472 4.21 0.94 -7.58
N ASN A 473 3.25 0.73 -6.67
CA ASN A 473 1.83 0.67 -7.02
C ASN A 473 1.37 2.03 -7.55
N ASP A 474 1.19 2.14 -8.85
CA ASP A 474 0.77 3.33 -9.58
C ASP A 474 -0.59 3.16 -10.26
N SER A 475 -1.10 1.96 -10.26
CA SER A 475 -2.35 1.58 -10.93
C SER A 475 -3.29 0.87 -9.97
N TYR A 476 -4.59 0.97 -10.25
CA TYR A 476 -5.61 0.25 -9.50
C TYR A 476 -6.69 -0.32 -10.41
N VAL A 477 -7.27 -1.42 -9.95
CA VAL A 477 -8.49 -2.00 -10.50
C VAL A 477 -9.51 -2.17 -9.38
N VAL A 478 -10.78 -1.91 -9.69
CA VAL A 478 -11.87 -1.90 -8.71
C VAL A 478 -12.99 -2.81 -9.14
N PHE A 479 -13.51 -3.55 -8.19
CA PHE A 479 -14.75 -4.29 -8.29
C PHE A 479 -15.81 -3.68 -7.37
N ASP A 480 -16.87 -3.17 -7.96
CA ASP A 480 -18.09 -2.76 -7.24
C ASP A 480 -18.94 -4.03 -7.02
N TYR A 481 -18.99 -4.50 -5.76
CA TYR A 481 -19.67 -5.76 -5.45
C TYR A 481 -21.20 -5.64 -5.33
N ASP A 482 -21.73 -4.41 -5.20
CA ASP A 482 -23.18 -4.16 -5.21
C ASP A 482 -23.72 -4.19 -6.65
N GLN A 483 -23.04 -3.53 -7.59
CA GLN A 483 -23.45 -3.45 -8.99
C GLN A 483 -22.84 -4.55 -9.87
N ASN A 484 -21.86 -5.29 -9.37
CA ASN A 484 -21.11 -6.32 -10.09
C ASN A 484 -20.45 -5.79 -11.37
N ILE A 485 -19.69 -4.70 -11.24
CA ILE A 485 -19.02 -4.02 -12.35
C ILE A 485 -17.55 -3.76 -12.03
N TRP A 486 -16.75 -3.66 -13.10
CA TRP A 486 -15.32 -3.40 -13.03
C TRP A 486 -14.97 -2.04 -13.61
N PHE A 487 -13.98 -1.41 -12.99
CA PHE A 487 -13.34 -0.21 -13.51
C PHE A 487 -11.89 -0.10 -13.01
N TYR A 488 -11.12 0.82 -13.56
CA TYR A 488 -9.70 0.96 -13.27
C TYR A 488 -9.27 2.43 -13.35
N GLY A 489 -8.06 2.71 -12.90
CA GLY A 489 -7.42 4.00 -13.03
C GLY A 489 -5.98 3.99 -12.51
N THR A 490 -5.41 5.18 -12.38
CA THR A 490 -4.04 5.40 -11.95
C THR A 490 -3.99 6.30 -10.72
N ILE A 491 -3.31 5.83 -9.67
CA ILE A 491 -3.00 6.61 -8.47
C ILE A 491 -1.88 5.89 -7.71
N VAL A 492 -0.91 6.65 -7.20
CA VAL A 492 0.18 6.08 -6.40
C VAL A 492 -0.27 5.96 -4.96
N ARG A 493 -0.47 4.71 -4.49
CA ARG A 493 -0.74 4.42 -3.08
C ARG A 493 -0.01 3.14 -2.67
N THR A 494 0.54 3.16 -1.47
CA THR A 494 1.39 2.07 -0.94
C THR A 494 0.73 1.30 0.19
N ALA A 495 -0.25 1.89 0.86
CA ALA A 495 -1.11 1.27 1.86
C ALA A 495 -2.45 2.00 1.94
N TRP A 496 -3.46 1.32 2.47
CA TRP A 496 -4.81 1.85 2.60
C TRP A 496 -5.49 1.28 3.84
N ALA A 497 -6.26 2.12 4.53
CA ALA A 497 -7.19 1.73 5.59
C ALA A 497 -8.54 2.36 5.29
N ASP A 498 -9.62 1.58 5.40
CA ASP A 498 -10.98 2.07 5.18
C ASP A 498 -11.44 2.96 6.35
N ARG A 499 -12.54 3.64 6.15
CA ARG A 499 -13.12 4.60 7.10
C ARG A 499 -13.74 3.99 8.37
N GLU A 500 -13.46 2.75 8.70
CA GLU A 500 -14.08 2.06 9.84
C GLU A 500 -13.93 2.81 11.17
N VAL A 501 -12.77 3.41 11.38
CA VAL A 501 -12.39 4.10 12.62
C VAL A 501 -12.38 5.61 12.45
N ASP A 502 -12.09 6.12 11.27
CA ASP A 502 -12.08 7.54 10.93
C ASP A 502 -13.23 7.91 9.97
N ASN A 503 -13.38 9.19 9.67
CA ASN A 503 -14.44 9.71 8.79
C ASN A 503 -14.18 9.44 7.32
N TYR A 504 -12.91 9.30 6.93
CA TYR A 504 -12.44 9.13 5.56
C TYR A 504 -11.50 7.93 5.47
N PRO A 505 -11.43 7.26 4.32
CA PRO A 505 -10.37 6.29 4.07
C PRO A 505 -9.01 6.99 4.11
N ILE A 506 -8.03 6.36 4.75
CA ILE A 506 -6.66 6.87 4.87
C ILE A 506 -5.74 6.03 3.99
N ALA A 507 -4.89 6.68 3.22
CA ALA A 507 -3.88 6.00 2.42
C ALA A 507 -2.49 6.62 2.60
N ALA A 508 -1.47 5.80 2.44
CA ALA A 508 -0.09 6.24 2.36
C ALA A 508 0.38 6.36 0.91
N SER A 509 1.31 7.26 0.66
CA SER A 509 1.98 7.41 -0.63
C SER A 509 3.50 7.30 -0.49
N THR A 510 4.20 7.24 -1.61
CA THR A 510 5.67 7.13 -1.65
C THR A 510 6.41 8.38 -1.15
N ASP A 511 5.71 9.49 -0.99
CA ASP A 511 6.25 10.76 -0.48
C ASP A 511 6.31 10.87 1.05
N GLY A 512 5.90 9.81 1.76
CA GLY A 512 5.94 9.75 3.23
C GLY A 512 4.81 10.51 3.93
N TYR A 513 3.70 10.76 3.25
CA TYR A 513 2.51 11.39 3.84
C TYR A 513 1.32 10.44 3.88
N LEU A 514 0.42 10.71 4.82
CA LEU A 514 -0.92 10.12 4.88
C LEU A 514 -1.91 11.07 4.20
N TYR A 515 -2.85 10.48 3.47
CA TYR A 515 -3.88 11.17 2.72
C TYR A 515 -5.26 10.69 3.12
N ASP A 516 -6.17 11.64 3.41
CA ASP A 516 -7.61 11.38 3.51
C ASP A 516 -8.19 11.32 2.09
N HIS A 517 -8.81 10.20 1.76
CA HIS A 517 -9.47 10.00 0.48
C HIS A 517 -10.96 10.35 0.53
N GLU A 518 -11.55 10.56 -0.65
CA GLU A 518 -12.96 10.97 -0.82
C GLU A 518 -13.27 12.33 -0.20
N LEU A 519 -12.27 13.17 -0.04
CA LEU A 519 -12.37 14.54 0.48
C LEU A 519 -12.11 15.54 -0.65
N GLY A 520 -13.12 16.37 -0.97
CA GLY A 520 -13.02 17.30 -2.11
C GLY A 520 -12.93 16.62 -3.48
N PHE A 521 -12.30 17.30 -4.45
CA PHE A 521 -12.13 16.83 -5.84
C PHE A 521 -10.73 17.09 -6.40
N ASP A 522 -9.78 17.46 -5.54
CA ASP A 522 -8.45 17.89 -5.93
C ASP A 522 -7.38 16.96 -5.32
N ASP A 523 -6.19 17.02 -5.88
CA ASP A 523 -5.00 16.38 -5.34
C ASP A 523 -4.31 17.35 -4.38
N GLY A 524 -4.45 17.11 -3.09
CA GLY A 524 -3.85 17.87 -2.01
C GLY A 524 -2.40 17.47 -1.69
N SER A 525 -1.71 16.80 -2.60
CA SER A 525 -0.28 16.49 -2.42
C SER A 525 0.61 17.74 -2.38
N THR A 526 0.13 18.84 -2.96
CA THR A 526 0.77 20.17 -2.96
C THR A 526 -0.13 21.24 -2.35
N ASP A 527 0.46 22.36 -1.90
CA ASP A 527 -0.25 23.55 -1.48
C ASP A 527 0.18 24.74 -2.38
N PRO A 528 -0.74 25.32 -3.19
CA PRO A 528 -2.15 24.94 -3.33
C PRO A 528 -2.36 23.59 -4.01
N ALA A 529 -3.50 22.95 -3.71
CA ALA A 529 -3.90 21.68 -4.29
C ALA A 529 -3.99 21.76 -5.83
N THR A 530 -3.65 20.67 -6.50
CA THR A 530 -3.71 20.56 -7.95
C THR A 530 -4.97 19.83 -8.42
N ALA A 531 -5.36 20.06 -9.67
CA ALA A 531 -6.54 19.42 -10.23
C ALA A 531 -6.30 17.92 -10.45
N ILE A 532 -7.27 17.09 -10.07
CA ILE A 532 -7.33 15.70 -10.50
C ILE A 532 -7.89 15.65 -11.92
N SER A 533 -7.05 15.26 -12.89
CA SER A 533 -7.51 14.98 -14.25
C SER A 533 -8.28 13.68 -14.27
N ALA A 534 -9.56 13.75 -14.59
CA ALA A 534 -10.43 12.57 -14.66
C ALA A 534 -11.14 12.52 -16.02
N TYR A 535 -11.25 11.31 -16.58
CA TYR A 535 -11.96 11.12 -17.84
C TYR A 535 -12.65 9.76 -17.95
N ILE A 536 -13.69 9.71 -18.78
CA ILE A 536 -14.31 8.48 -19.26
C ILE A 536 -14.58 8.57 -20.75
N GLU A 537 -14.32 7.51 -21.50
CA GLU A 537 -14.50 7.43 -22.95
C GLU A 537 -15.30 6.19 -23.33
N SER A 538 -16.34 6.40 -24.12
CA SER A 538 -17.17 5.31 -24.61
C SER A 538 -16.52 4.53 -25.75
N SER A 539 -16.94 3.31 -25.94
CA SER A 539 -16.75 2.61 -27.21
C SER A 539 -17.43 3.39 -28.35
N PRO A 540 -16.94 3.25 -29.60
CA PRO A 540 -17.61 3.86 -30.76
C PRO A 540 -19.05 3.37 -30.90
N ILE A 541 -19.97 4.29 -31.10
CA ILE A 541 -21.38 4.03 -31.37
C ILE A 541 -21.63 4.28 -32.84
N ASP A 542 -22.24 3.30 -33.53
CA ASP A 542 -22.61 3.47 -34.92
C ASP A 542 -23.73 4.50 -35.08
N LEU A 543 -23.54 5.40 -36.02
CA LEU A 543 -24.52 6.34 -36.45
C LEU A 543 -25.22 5.74 -37.66
N ALA A 544 -26.57 5.69 -37.66
CA ALA A 544 -27.36 5.13 -38.75
C ALA A 544 -26.85 3.73 -39.21
N GLU A 545 -26.70 2.81 -38.28
CA GLU A 545 -26.23 1.41 -38.51
C GLU A 545 -24.78 1.28 -39.08
N GLY A 546 -24.00 2.38 -39.03
CA GLY A 546 -22.58 2.37 -39.47
C GLY A 546 -22.34 2.30 -40.98
N ASN A 547 -23.39 2.18 -41.81
CA ASN A 547 -23.28 2.08 -43.24
C ASN A 547 -23.11 3.46 -43.91
N ASP A 548 -23.86 4.45 -43.48
CA ASP A 548 -23.89 5.79 -44.04
C ASP A 548 -23.15 6.79 -43.15
N PHE A 549 -22.56 7.80 -43.78
CA PHE A 549 -22.10 8.96 -43.05
C PHE A 549 -23.25 9.70 -42.38
N SER A 550 -23.05 10.10 -41.17
CA SER A 550 -23.98 10.90 -40.41
C SER A 550 -23.29 12.16 -39.90
N PHE A 551 -24.08 13.22 -39.84
CA PHE A 551 -23.66 14.51 -39.32
C PHE A 551 -24.27 14.74 -37.94
N VAL A 552 -23.43 14.91 -36.93
CA VAL A 552 -23.83 15.33 -35.58
C VAL A 552 -23.85 16.83 -35.54
N ARG A 553 -25.02 17.38 -35.26
CA ARG A 553 -25.29 18.85 -35.30
C ARG A 553 -25.27 19.47 -33.92
N ARG A 554 -25.73 18.76 -32.92
CA ARG A 554 -25.98 19.30 -31.60
C ARG A 554 -25.88 18.20 -30.55
N ILE A 555 -25.35 18.56 -29.38
CA ILE A 555 -25.40 17.75 -28.16
C ILE A 555 -26.19 18.49 -27.09
N ILE A 556 -27.03 17.77 -26.36
CA ILE A 556 -27.66 18.21 -25.13
C ILE A 556 -26.95 17.43 -24.01
N PRO A 557 -26.10 18.10 -23.23
CA PRO A 557 -25.42 17.44 -22.13
C PRO A 557 -26.41 17.08 -21.01
N ASP A 558 -26.12 15.97 -20.33
CA ASP A 558 -26.79 15.59 -19.10
C ASP A 558 -25.68 15.38 -18.07
N LEU A 559 -25.28 16.47 -17.41
CA LEU A 559 -24.16 16.53 -16.49
C LEU A 559 -24.53 17.35 -15.26
N THR A 560 -24.21 16.87 -14.10
CA THR A 560 -24.37 17.62 -12.86
C THR A 560 -23.00 17.88 -12.23
N PHE A 561 -22.82 19.10 -11.69
CA PHE A 561 -21.61 19.55 -10.99
C PHE A 561 -21.87 19.64 -9.47
N ARG A 562 -22.56 18.64 -8.96
CA ARG A 562 -22.89 18.59 -7.54
C ARG A 562 -21.61 18.56 -6.70
N ASP A 563 -21.66 19.31 -5.61
CA ASP A 563 -20.60 19.42 -4.61
C ASP A 563 -19.27 20.02 -5.12
N SER A 564 -19.25 20.55 -6.37
CA SER A 564 -18.09 21.27 -6.88
C SER A 564 -17.84 22.56 -6.09
N THR A 565 -16.57 22.81 -5.74
CA THR A 565 -16.13 24.03 -5.06
C THR A 565 -15.72 25.14 -6.04
N ALA A 566 -15.46 24.79 -7.29
CA ALA A 566 -15.15 25.74 -8.36
C ALA A 566 -16.32 26.70 -8.60
N ALA A 567 -16.06 28.00 -8.72
CA ALA A 567 -17.08 29.03 -8.98
C ALA A 567 -17.79 28.85 -10.33
N SER A 568 -17.12 28.27 -11.31
CA SER A 568 -17.63 27.98 -12.64
C SER A 568 -17.11 26.64 -13.12
N PRO A 569 -17.63 25.50 -12.59
CA PRO A 569 -17.14 24.19 -12.94
C PRO A 569 -17.36 23.88 -14.42
N VAL A 570 -16.35 23.30 -15.06
CA VAL A 570 -16.35 22.93 -16.47
C VAL A 570 -15.96 21.48 -16.63
N ALA A 571 -16.67 20.75 -17.49
CA ALA A 571 -16.21 19.47 -18.02
C ALA A 571 -16.25 19.51 -19.55
N THR A 572 -15.26 18.95 -20.19
CA THR A 572 -15.17 18.95 -21.65
C THR A 572 -15.75 17.66 -22.22
N PHE A 573 -16.71 17.80 -23.12
CA PHE A 573 -17.22 16.70 -23.92
C PHE A 573 -16.44 16.67 -25.24
N THR A 574 -15.76 15.59 -25.50
CA THR A 574 -15.03 15.38 -26.75
C THR A 574 -15.75 14.30 -27.56
N LEU A 575 -16.31 14.69 -28.71
CA LEU A 575 -16.85 13.74 -29.68
C LEU A 575 -15.78 13.38 -30.70
N LYS A 576 -15.49 12.08 -30.85
CA LYS A 576 -14.47 11.55 -31.76
C LYS A 576 -15.14 10.69 -32.82
N ALA A 577 -15.07 11.09 -34.09
CA ALA A 577 -15.69 10.34 -35.18
C ALA A 577 -14.69 9.42 -35.87
N ARG A 578 -15.22 8.31 -36.40
CA ARG A 578 -14.50 7.36 -37.23
C ARG A 578 -15.28 7.07 -38.52
N ASN A 579 -14.54 6.73 -39.58
CA ASN A 579 -15.15 6.40 -40.87
C ASN A 579 -15.29 4.88 -41.07
N PHE A 580 -14.50 4.08 -40.34
CA PHE A 580 -14.58 2.61 -40.37
C PHE A 580 -14.08 1.99 -39.05
N PRO A 581 -14.54 0.79 -38.69
CA PRO A 581 -14.03 0.06 -37.53
C PRO A 581 -12.51 -0.14 -37.61
N GLY A 582 -11.81 0.02 -36.48
CA GLY A 582 -10.36 -0.13 -36.42
C GLY A 582 -9.54 1.10 -36.84
N GLN A 583 -10.17 2.13 -37.41
CA GLN A 583 -9.50 3.41 -37.64
C GLN A 583 -9.12 4.05 -36.30
N SER A 584 -7.87 4.53 -36.18
CA SER A 584 -7.47 5.37 -35.05
C SER A 584 -8.24 6.70 -35.08
N TYR A 585 -8.51 7.25 -33.90
CA TYR A 585 -8.99 8.64 -33.84
C TYR A 585 -7.83 9.55 -34.27
N GLN A 586 -8.06 10.32 -35.31
CA GLN A 586 -7.05 11.21 -35.87
C GLN A 586 -6.78 12.36 -34.89
N THR A 587 -5.53 12.63 -34.65
CA THR A 587 -5.05 13.80 -33.92
C THR A 587 -4.89 14.99 -34.88
N THR A 588 -4.81 16.19 -34.36
CA THR A 588 -4.73 17.45 -35.12
C THR A 588 -3.52 17.59 -36.04
N ASP A 589 -2.57 16.71 -35.96
CA ASP A 589 -1.31 16.76 -36.73
C ASP A 589 -1.34 15.94 -38.03
N ASP A 590 -2.44 15.25 -38.30
CA ASP A 590 -2.60 14.48 -39.53
C ASP A 590 -3.45 15.30 -40.55
N GLU A 591 -2.94 15.53 -41.73
CA GLU A 591 -3.59 16.28 -42.81
C GLU A 591 -4.94 15.67 -43.28
N THR A 592 -5.25 14.46 -42.84
CA THR A 592 -6.55 13.83 -43.09
C THR A 592 -7.54 14.19 -41.98
N VAL A 593 -8.38 15.11 -42.28
CA VAL A 593 -9.58 15.61 -41.54
C VAL A 593 -9.85 14.94 -40.21
N THR A 594 -9.40 15.55 -39.15
CA THR A 594 -9.79 15.18 -37.78
C THR A 594 -11.25 15.44 -37.57
N SER A 595 -11.95 14.38 -37.24
CA SER A 595 -13.35 14.48 -36.87
C SER A 595 -13.49 14.47 -35.33
N THR A 596 -12.96 15.51 -34.70
CA THR A 596 -13.06 15.70 -33.26
C THR A 596 -13.73 17.04 -32.96
N ALA A 597 -14.73 17.05 -32.10
CA ALA A 597 -15.39 18.25 -31.62
C ALA A 597 -15.26 18.33 -30.09
N LEU A 598 -14.60 19.37 -29.59
CA LEU A 598 -14.47 19.67 -28.16
C LEU A 598 -15.59 20.67 -27.76
N VAL A 599 -16.27 20.35 -26.69
CA VAL A 599 -17.44 21.08 -26.21
C VAL A 599 -17.27 21.30 -24.70
N PRO A 600 -16.90 22.50 -24.25
CA PRO A 600 -16.93 22.82 -22.82
C PRO A 600 -18.39 22.90 -22.36
N VAL A 601 -18.69 22.19 -21.28
CA VAL A 601 -20.00 22.11 -20.64
C VAL A 601 -19.89 22.71 -19.25
N GLN A 602 -20.72 23.67 -18.96
CA GLN A 602 -20.87 24.32 -17.65
C GLN A 602 -22.24 24.01 -17.06
N GLN A 603 -22.44 24.35 -15.80
CA GLN A 603 -23.65 24.05 -15.04
C GLN A 603 -24.95 24.49 -15.76
N TYR A 604 -24.91 25.60 -16.52
CA TYR A 604 -26.07 26.18 -17.21
C TYR A 604 -26.08 25.89 -18.71
N THR A 605 -25.21 25.02 -19.20
CA THR A 605 -25.18 24.65 -20.62
C THR A 605 -26.36 23.76 -20.96
N ASN A 606 -27.34 24.28 -21.67
CA ASN A 606 -28.54 23.54 -22.05
C ASN A 606 -28.36 22.75 -23.36
N GLN A 607 -27.59 23.28 -24.32
CA GLN A 607 -27.23 22.61 -25.57
C GLN A 607 -26.00 23.25 -26.21
N VAL A 608 -25.25 22.47 -26.98
CA VAL A 608 -24.10 22.94 -27.75
C VAL A 608 -24.19 22.47 -29.18
N PHE A 609 -23.94 23.38 -30.12
CA PHE A 609 -23.88 23.04 -31.53
C PHE A 609 -22.48 22.55 -31.90
N VAL A 610 -22.44 21.43 -32.60
CA VAL A 610 -21.20 20.77 -33.06
C VAL A 610 -21.30 20.52 -34.56
N ARG A 611 -20.15 20.32 -35.21
CA ARG A 611 -20.09 19.94 -36.63
C ARG A 611 -19.14 18.75 -36.73
N LEU A 612 -19.71 17.58 -36.70
CA LEU A 612 -18.95 16.33 -36.73
C LEU A 612 -19.57 15.39 -37.75
N ARG A 613 -18.76 14.80 -38.61
CA ARG A 613 -19.16 13.84 -39.63
C ARG A 613 -18.41 12.54 -39.49
N GLY A 614 -19.11 11.41 -39.49
CA GLY A 614 -18.51 10.08 -39.40
C GLY A 614 -19.57 8.99 -39.52
N ARG A 615 -19.14 7.74 -39.52
CA ARG A 615 -20.02 6.56 -39.45
C ARG A 615 -20.26 6.09 -38.03
N SER A 616 -19.24 6.23 -37.18
CA SER A 616 -19.35 5.99 -35.73
C SER A 616 -18.77 7.14 -34.94
N VAL A 617 -19.22 7.31 -33.70
CA VAL A 617 -18.76 8.36 -32.79
C VAL A 617 -18.50 7.78 -31.39
N ALA A 618 -17.39 8.16 -30.76
CA ALA A 618 -17.16 7.96 -29.34
C ALA A 618 -17.33 9.27 -28.58
N LEU A 619 -17.84 9.16 -27.37
CA LEU A 619 -17.97 10.26 -26.42
C LEU A 619 -16.91 10.13 -25.34
N ARG A 620 -16.10 11.17 -25.16
CA ARG A 620 -15.22 11.32 -24.01
C ARG A 620 -15.70 12.51 -23.16
N VAL A 621 -15.73 12.32 -21.86
CA VAL A 621 -16.03 13.38 -20.88
C VAL A 621 -14.84 13.48 -19.94
N GLU A 622 -14.31 14.68 -19.78
CA GLU A 622 -13.12 14.92 -18.98
C GLU A 622 -13.16 16.25 -18.23
N SER A 623 -12.45 16.32 -17.11
CA SER A 623 -12.19 17.53 -16.35
C SER A 623 -10.75 17.57 -15.86
N SER A 624 -10.15 18.78 -15.88
CA SER A 624 -8.77 19.02 -15.43
C SER A 624 -8.62 20.30 -14.61
N ASP A 625 -9.73 20.89 -14.16
CA ASP A 625 -9.74 22.08 -13.33
C ASP A 625 -9.91 21.74 -11.85
N THR A 626 -9.39 22.59 -10.97
CA THR A 626 -9.52 22.43 -9.51
C THR A 626 -10.95 22.64 -9.03
N GLY A 627 -11.33 21.90 -7.99
CA GLY A 627 -12.65 21.99 -7.35
C GLY A 627 -13.80 21.49 -8.21
N VAL A 628 -13.53 20.73 -9.28
CA VAL A 628 -14.57 20.23 -10.20
C VAL A 628 -14.90 18.78 -9.89
N GLY A 629 -16.13 18.56 -9.39
CA GLY A 629 -16.79 17.27 -9.33
C GLY A 629 -17.92 17.20 -10.36
N TRP A 630 -18.11 16.03 -10.96
CA TRP A 630 -19.19 15.83 -11.94
C TRP A 630 -19.76 14.41 -11.92
N ARG A 631 -21.04 14.32 -12.29
CA ARG A 631 -21.71 13.05 -12.57
C ARG A 631 -22.39 13.15 -13.94
N LEU A 632 -22.10 12.18 -14.81
CA LEU A 632 -22.65 12.10 -16.15
C LEU A 632 -23.94 11.27 -16.13
N GLY A 633 -25.00 11.83 -16.72
CA GLY A 633 -26.26 11.12 -16.96
C GLY A 633 -26.31 10.51 -18.37
N SER A 634 -27.40 10.78 -19.09
CA SER A 634 -27.61 10.26 -20.44
C SER A 634 -27.74 11.41 -21.46
N PRO A 635 -26.65 11.90 -22.02
CA PRO A 635 -26.65 12.99 -22.99
C PRO A 635 -27.42 12.60 -24.26
N ARG A 636 -27.87 13.58 -25.00
CA ARG A 636 -28.62 13.39 -26.26
C ARG A 636 -27.90 14.07 -27.40
N ILE A 637 -27.88 13.42 -28.56
CA ILE A 637 -27.30 13.95 -29.79
C ILE A 637 -28.35 14.09 -30.90
N ASP A 638 -28.22 15.14 -31.72
CA ASP A 638 -29.00 15.36 -32.92
C ASP A 638 -28.21 14.89 -34.14
N ILE A 639 -28.64 13.77 -34.73
CA ILE A 639 -27.97 13.10 -35.84
C ILE A 639 -28.75 13.30 -37.11
N ARG A 640 -28.07 13.64 -38.20
CA ARG A 640 -28.63 13.69 -39.53
C ARG A 640 -27.84 12.82 -40.48
N GLN A 641 -28.52 11.98 -41.23
CA GLN A 641 -27.91 11.20 -42.29
C GLN A 641 -27.37 12.08 -43.39
N ASP A 642 -26.14 11.83 -43.84
CA ASP A 642 -25.39 12.65 -44.81
C ASP A 642 -24.96 11.87 -46.04
N GLY A 643 -25.57 10.70 -46.28
CA GLY A 643 -25.34 9.87 -47.44
C GLY A 643 -24.21 8.84 -47.31
N ALA A 644 -24.02 8.01 -48.33
CA ALA A 644 -23.07 6.88 -48.31
C ALA A 644 -21.60 7.30 -48.65
N ARG A 645 -21.34 8.53 -49.05
CA ARG A 645 -20.00 9.05 -49.42
C ARG A 645 -19.66 10.34 -48.68
#